data_8ea8ab3b0819a86e9daafcd1e4925503
#
_entry.id   8ea8ab3b0819a86e9daafcd1e4925503
#
_cell.length_a   1.000
_cell.length_b   1.000
_cell.length_c   1.000
_cell.angle_alpha   90.00
_cell.angle_beta   90.00
_cell.angle_gamma   90.00
#
_symmetry.space_group_name_H-M   'P 1'
#
loop_
_entity.id
_entity.type
_entity.pdbx_description
1 polymer ?
#
loop_
_entity_poly.entity_id
_entity_poly.type
_entity_poly.pdbx_seq_one_letter_code
_entity_poly.pdbx_strand_id
1 'polypeptide(L)'
;MNVIQKVFGTHSERELKRIEPLVKRIEELRPSMQQLSDAELKAKTEEFKKRLSEGETLDDLLPEAFAVVREAGKRVLNMEHFRVQLIGGIILHQGRIAEMKTGEGKTLVSTLPAYLNALEGKGVHIVTVNDYLAKRDAEWMGEIHKFLGLTVGVVLNSMTPEERRAAYACDITYVTNNELGFDYLRDNMVIYKEQLVLRDLNYAIIDEVDSVDRKSGSTPLIISGQSGKSTKLYEICDILARQMQRGEDMEDLSKMDAIMGVEREETGDFIVNEKDKIVNLTAQGVEKVEKFFQIDNLADPENIEIQHNIILALRAHNLMFRDQDYVVKDDEVLIVDEFTGRIMPGRRYSDGLHQAIEAKEHVKVKRESKTLATITFQNFFNKFDKKAGMTGTALTEEKEFRDIYGMDVIEIPTNRPIARKDLQDAVYKTRKEKLHAIVEAVKEAHAKQQPVLVGTITIEASEELSRMLSKQGIPHKVLNAKFHELEAEIVADAGVHGAVTIATNMAGRGTDIKLDDVAREAGGLKIIGTERHESRRIDNQLRGRSGRQGDPGESKFYISLEDDLMRLFGSERLISMFNTLGIPENQEIEHKMLTNAIESAQKKIESNNFGIRKNLLEYDQVMNEQREIIYKERRQVLDGESMRDAIYKMITDITESKVDMVIGDDTDYDDWDLEELNSLLLPIIPLAPVKRGRINKPKKNALKQQLKEEAVKLYEAKEAEFPEPEAIRELERVILLKVIDRKWMDHIDDMEQLRQGAGLQAYGQRDPLVEYKMNGYEMFDEMTENIKEDTVRALLHVRVEQKVEREQVAKVTGTNKDESAVKAPVKRMDAKIYPNDPCPCGSGKKYKQCCGRKA
;
A
#
# COMPACT_ATOMS: atom_id res chain seq x y z
N MET A 1 25.11 -14.84 19.41
CA MET A 1 24.73 -14.11 20.65
C MET A 1 25.98 -13.49 21.25
N ASN A 2 25.97 -12.17 21.42
CA ASN A 2 27.05 -11.47 22.12
C ASN A 2 27.09 -11.89 23.58
N VAL A 3 28.29 -11.85 24.21
CA VAL A 3 28.48 -12.22 25.65
C VAL A 3 27.53 -11.46 26.55
N ILE A 4 27.22 -10.20 26.24
CA ILE A 4 26.26 -9.35 26.95
C ILE A 4 24.84 -9.93 26.94
N GLN A 5 24.39 -10.47 25.80
CA GLN A 5 23.08 -11.11 25.65
C GLN A 5 22.97 -12.44 26.43
N LYS A 6 24.08 -13.14 26.64
CA LYS A 6 24.11 -14.36 27.46
C LYS A 6 23.96 -14.07 28.95
N VAL A 7 24.40 -12.89 29.44
CA VAL A 7 24.37 -12.51 30.86
C VAL A 7 23.08 -11.76 31.21
N PHE A 8 22.62 -10.86 30.35
CA PHE A 8 21.47 -9.97 30.62
C PHE A 8 20.17 -10.38 29.91
N GLY A 9 20.18 -11.44 29.13
CA GLY A 9 19.03 -11.84 28.30
C GLY A 9 18.81 -10.93 27.09
N THR A 10 17.91 -11.34 26.21
CA THR A 10 17.44 -10.52 25.08
C THR A 10 16.53 -9.38 25.53
N HIS A 11 16.26 -8.41 24.65
CA HIS A 11 15.28 -7.35 24.93
C HIS A 11 13.91 -7.96 25.24
N SER A 12 13.43 -8.89 24.42
CA SER A 12 12.17 -9.60 24.63
C SER A 12 12.10 -10.32 25.97
N GLU A 13 13.16 -11.04 26.38
CA GLU A 13 13.17 -11.73 27.68
C GLU A 13 13.05 -10.79 28.88
N ARG A 14 13.61 -9.60 28.80
CA ARG A 14 13.49 -8.58 29.87
C ARG A 14 12.09 -8.01 29.94
N GLU A 15 11.49 -7.73 28.80
CA GLU A 15 10.11 -7.22 28.73
C GLU A 15 9.10 -8.28 29.19
N LEU A 16 9.29 -9.54 28.82
CA LEU A 16 8.46 -10.64 29.33
C LEU A 16 8.50 -10.74 30.86
N LYS A 17 9.66 -10.53 31.49
CA LYS A 17 9.78 -10.47 32.94
C LYS A 17 9.02 -9.29 33.57
N ARG A 18 8.94 -8.15 32.88
CA ARG A 18 8.15 -6.98 33.33
C ARG A 18 6.65 -7.24 33.25
N ILE A 19 6.20 -7.97 32.25
CA ILE A 19 4.78 -8.30 32.01
C ILE A 19 4.31 -9.43 32.96
N GLU A 20 5.22 -10.27 33.43
CA GLU A 20 4.93 -11.44 34.24
C GLU A 20 4.02 -11.19 35.46
N PRO A 21 4.17 -10.10 36.23
CA PRO A 21 3.25 -9.82 37.36
C PRO A 21 1.81 -9.58 36.91
N LEU A 22 1.61 -8.91 35.76
CA LEU A 22 0.28 -8.66 35.21
C LEU A 22 -0.40 -9.97 34.77
N VAL A 23 0.37 -10.84 34.11
CA VAL A 23 -0.14 -12.15 33.70
C VAL A 23 -0.58 -12.98 34.88
N LYS A 24 0.23 -13.01 35.96
CA LYS A 24 -0.13 -13.69 37.21
C LYS A 24 -1.42 -13.15 37.81
N ARG A 25 -1.59 -11.84 37.84
CA ARG A 25 -2.81 -11.20 38.34
C ARG A 25 -4.04 -11.59 37.52
N ILE A 26 -3.93 -11.67 36.18
CA ILE A 26 -5.01 -12.16 35.33
C ILE A 26 -5.37 -13.62 35.65
N GLU A 27 -4.35 -14.47 35.87
CA GLU A 27 -4.56 -15.87 36.21
C GLU A 27 -5.19 -16.05 37.61
N GLU A 28 -4.81 -15.21 38.59
CA GLU A 28 -5.41 -15.20 39.93
C GLU A 28 -6.90 -14.80 39.92
N LEU A 29 -7.33 -13.96 38.98
CA LEU A 29 -8.71 -13.58 38.83
C LEU A 29 -9.59 -14.63 38.14
N ARG A 30 -8.99 -15.65 37.51
CA ARG A 30 -9.71 -16.70 36.77
C ARG A 30 -10.81 -17.40 37.62
N PRO A 31 -10.56 -17.88 38.85
CA PRO A 31 -11.60 -18.56 39.65
C PRO A 31 -12.80 -17.65 39.94
N SER A 32 -12.56 -16.36 40.18
CA SER A 32 -13.65 -15.40 40.46
C SER A 32 -14.52 -15.15 39.24
N MET A 33 -13.92 -15.04 38.04
CA MET A 33 -14.67 -14.85 36.80
C MET A 33 -15.49 -16.09 36.43
N GLN A 34 -14.98 -17.29 36.71
CA GLN A 34 -15.72 -18.54 36.48
C GLN A 34 -16.98 -18.67 37.33
N GLN A 35 -17.03 -18.04 38.50
CA GLN A 35 -18.18 -18.08 39.41
C GLN A 35 -19.30 -17.13 38.98
N LEU A 36 -19.04 -16.13 38.15
CA LEU A 36 -20.01 -15.16 37.67
C LEU A 36 -21.00 -15.86 36.71
N SER A 37 -22.26 -15.48 36.81
CA SER A 37 -23.28 -15.82 35.80
C SER A 37 -23.00 -15.04 34.50
N ASP A 38 -23.63 -15.44 33.40
CA ASP A 38 -23.52 -14.74 32.12
C ASP A 38 -23.97 -13.28 32.21
N ALA A 39 -25.00 -13.02 32.99
CA ALA A 39 -25.52 -11.66 33.22
C ALA A 39 -24.53 -10.80 34.01
N GLU A 40 -23.91 -11.35 35.03
CA GLU A 40 -22.89 -10.67 35.82
C GLU A 40 -21.62 -10.41 35.02
N LEU A 41 -21.19 -11.38 34.18
CA LEU A 41 -20.04 -11.23 33.31
C LEU A 41 -20.23 -10.12 32.26
N LYS A 42 -21.43 -10.04 31.67
CA LYS A 42 -21.83 -8.95 30.77
C LYS A 42 -21.88 -7.58 31.46
N ALA A 43 -22.35 -7.54 32.71
CA ALA A 43 -22.45 -6.32 33.48
C ALA A 43 -21.08 -5.71 33.80
N LYS A 44 -20.01 -6.49 33.77
CA LYS A 44 -18.62 -6.00 33.91
C LYS A 44 -18.26 -4.94 32.88
N THR A 45 -18.78 -4.99 31.67
CA THR A 45 -18.51 -3.98 30.64
C THR A 45 -18.99 -2.60 31.05
N GLU A 46 -20.22 -2.50 31.58
CA GLU A 46 -20.76 -1.23 32.06
C GLU A 46 -20.07 -0.77 33.37
N GLU A 47 -19.67 -1.70 34.22
CA GLU A 47 -18.86 -1.40 35.41
C GLU A 47 -17.51 -0.76 34.98
N PHE A 48 -16.82 -1.33 34.01
CA PHE A 48 -15.54 -0.80 33.52
C PHE A 48 -15.69 0.57 32.86
N LYS A 49 -16.71 0.77 32.02
CA LYS A 49 -17.00 2.08 31.44
C LYS A 49 -17.24 3.15 32.51
N LYS A 50 -17.96 2.79 33.59
CA LYS A 50 -18.18 3.67 34.71
C LYS A 50 -16.88 4.01 35.43
N ARG A 51 -16.04 3.04 35.76
CA ARG A 51 -14.74 3.23 36.42
C ARG A 51 -13.81 4.12 35.58
N LEU A 52 -13.82 3.94 34.23
CA LEU A 52 -13.10 4.86 33.32
C LEU A 52 -13.63 6.30 33.42
N SER A 53 -14.94 6.50 33.48
CA SER A 53 -15.54 7.83 33.65
C SER A 53 -15.25 8.45 35.03
N GLU A 54 -14.93 7.65 36.02
CA GLU A 54 -14.52 8.05 37.38
C GLU A 54 -13.01 8.33 37.48
N GLY A 55 -12.22 8.08 36.43
CA GLY A 55 -10.81 8.46 36.32
C GLY A 55 -9.82 7.30 36.43
N GLU A 56 -10.25 6.04 36.48
CA GLU A 56 -9.35 4.90 36.32
C GLU A 56 -8.81 4.83 34.88
N THR A 57 -7.64 4.25 34.71
CA THR A 57 -7.01 4.09 33.41
C THR A 57 -7.27 2.70 32.80
N LEU A 58 -7.07 2.56 31.47
CA LEU A 58 -7.13 1.25 30.82
C LEU A 58 -6.13 0.26 31.41
N ASP A 59 -4.95 0.74 31.84
CA ASP A 59 -3.91 -0.09 32.47
C ASP A 59 -4.37 -0.64 33.84
N ASP A 60 -5.12 0.13 34.62
CA ASP A 60 -5.68 -0.32 35.88
C ASP A 60 -6.75 -1.41 35.68
N LEU A 61 -7.56 -1.29 34.64
CA LEU A 61 -8.61 -2.24 34.30
C LEU A 61 -8.10 -3.49 33.59
N LEU A 62 -6.90 -3.44 32.98
CA LEU A 62 -6.37 -4.50 32.11
C LEU A 62 -6.47 -5.92 32.73
N PRO A 63 -6.04 -6.16 33.98
CA PRO A 63 -6.07 -7.52 34.53
C PRO A 63 -7.50 -8.07 34.63
N GLU A 64 -8.46 -7.27 35.07
CA GLU A 64 -9.87 -7.68 35.19
C GLU A 64 -10.52 -7.86 33.81
N ALA A 65 -10.33 -6.90 32.91
CA ALA A 65 -10.86 -6.94 31.56
C ALA A 65 -10.39 -8.19 30.78
N PHE A 66 -9.08 -8.50 30.86
CA PHE A 66 -8.53 -9.69 30.22
C PHE A 66 -9.06 -10.98 30.83
N ALA A 67 -9.28 -11.03 32.15
CA ALA A 67 -9.89 -12.17 32.80
C ALA A 67 -11.35 -12.37 32.36
N VAL A 68 -12.11 -11.28 32.17
CA VAL A 68 -13.49 -11.29 31.64
C VAL A 68 -13.50 -11.83 30.20
N VAL A 69 -12.66 -11.31 29.29
CA VAL A 69 -12.57 -11.78 27.90
C VAL A 69 -12.14 -13.24 27.82
N ARG A 70 -11.19 -13.66 28.67
CA ARG A 70 -10.74 -15.05 28.74
C ARG A 70 -11.88 -16.00 29.07
N GLU A 71 -12.70 -15.65 30.09
CA GLU A 71 -13.86 -16.45 30.49
C GLU A 71 -14.96 -16.41 29.42
N ALA A 72 -15.21 -15.26 28.82
CA ALA A 72 -16.18 -15.14 27.73
C ALA A 72 -15.78 -15.98 26.52
N GLY A 73 -14.49 -15.98 26.13
CA GLY A 73 -13.99 -16.83 25.04
C GLY A 73 -14.17 -18.32 25.30
N LYS A 74 -13.98 -18.73 26.57
CA LYS A 74 -14.23 -20.11 26.98
C LYS A 74 -15.71 -20.49 26.88
N ARG A 75 -16.62 -19.61 27.33
CA ARG A 75 -18.09 -19.90 27.31
C ARG A 75 -18.66 -19.87 25.90
N VAL A 76 -18.28 -18.89 25.09
CA VAL A 76 -18.88 -18.63 23.78
C VAL A 76 -18.28 -19.51 22.69
N LEU A 77 -16.94 -19.63 22.65
CA LEU A 77 -16.21 -20.32 21.58
C LEU A 77 -15.57 -21.65 22.05
N ASN A 78 -15.69 -22.00 23.32
CA ASN A 78 -14.94 -23.09 23.95
C ASN A 78 -13.41 -22.94 23.80
N MET A 79 -12.92 -21.69 23.74
CA MET A 79 -11.53 -21.31 23.56
C MET A 79 -11.07 -20.47 24.72
N GLU A 80 -10.28 -21.06 25.60
CA GLU A 80 -9.66 -20.33 26.70
C GLU A 80 -8.26 -19.84 26.29
N HIS A 81 -7.95 -18.57 26.50
CA HIS A 81 -6.65 -17.99 26.16
C HIS A 81 -5.52 -18.64 26.97
N PHE A 82 -4.49 -19.06 26.26
CA PHE A 82 -3.25 -19.56 26.88
C PHE A 82 -2.47 -18.40 27.52
N ARG A 83 -1.59 -18.75 28.45
CA ARG A 83 -0.71 -17.79 29.09
C ARG A 83 0.09 -16.93 28.11
N VAL A 84 0.66 -17.53 27.06
CA VAL A 84 1.40 -16.81 25.99
C VAL A 84 0.51 -15.85 25.22
N GLN A 85 -0.78 -16.15 25.10
CA GLN A 85 -1.75 -15.28 24.45
C GLN A 85 -2.12 -14.08 25.32
N LEU A 86 -2.17 -14.23 26.64
CA LEU A 86 -2.33 -13.10 27.56
C LEU A 86 -1.13 -12.13 27.43
N ILE A 87 0.08 -12.65 27.34
CA ILE A 87 1.28 -11.85 27.09
C ILE A 87 1.15 -11.09 25.76
N GLY A 88 0.73 -11.76 24.68
CA GLY A 88 0.49 -11.15 23.38
C GLY A 88 -0.51 -10.00 23.45
N GLY A 89 -1.63 -10.21 24.15
CA GLY A 89 -2.64 -9.17 24.36
C GLY A 89 -2.11 -7.94 25.11
N ILE A 90 -1.28 -8.12 26.13
CA ILE A 90 -0.65 -7.03 26.87
C ILE A 90 0.30 -6.24 25.96
N ILE A 91 1.13 -6.91 25.16
CA ILE A 91 2.07 -6.27 24.23
C ILE A 91 1.31 -5.45 23.19
N LEU A 92 0.21 -5.99 22.63
CA LEU A 92 -0.64 -5.26 21.71
C LEU A 92 -1.28 -4.04 22.39
N HIS A 93 -1.77 -4.18 23.61
CA HIS A 93 -2.31 -3.04 24.36
C HIS A 93 -1.27 -1.93 24.58
N GLN A 94 0.00 -2.29 24.76
CA GLN A 94 1.11 -1.34 24.89
C GLN A 94 1.49 -0.62 23.58
N GLY A 95 0.82 -0.89 22.45
CA GLY A 95 1.15 -0.31 21.14
C GLY A 95 2.43 -0.86 20.52
N ARG A 96 2.75 -2.10 20.74
CA ARG A 96 3.98 -2.78 20.30
C ARG A 96 3.66 -3.91 19.32
N ILE A 97 4.68 -4.54 18.76
CA ILE A 97 4.52 -5.68 17.87
C ILE A 97 4.71 -6.99 18.65
N ALA A 98 3.67 -7.81 18.67
CA ALA A 98 3.70 -9.15 19.22
C ALA A 98 4.14 -10.15 18.15
N GLU A 99 5.39 -10.62 18.20
CA GLU A 99 5.80 -11.74 17.36
C GLU A 99 5.38 -13.07 17.98
N MET A 100 4.31 -13.63 17.47
CA MET A 100 3.80 -14.96 17.83
C MET A 100 3.90 -15.88 16.64
N LYS A 101 4.52 -17.04 16.79
CA LYS A 101 4.70 -17.99 15.70
C LYS A 101 3.34 -18.37 15.09
N THR A 102 3.34 -18.73 13.83
CA THR A 102 2.13 -19.13 13.12
C THR A 102 1.45 -20.31 13.82
N GLY A 103 0.12 -20.27 13.98
CA GLY A 103 -0.63 -21.29 14.69
C GLY A 103 -0.76 -21.09 16.20
N GLU A 104 -0.23 -20.00 16.77
CA GLU A 104 -0.37 -19.64 18.20
C GLU A 104 -1.68 -18.89 18.53
N GLY A 105 -2.60 -18.75 17.55
CA GLY A 105 -3.93 -18.19 17.78
C GLY A 105 -3.96 -16.65 17.90
N LYS A 106 -3.18 -15.94 17.08
CA LYS A 106 -3.15 -14.48 17.04
C LYS A 106 -4.54 -13.83 16.94
N THR A 107 -5.43 -14.40 16.13
CA THR A 107 -6.82 -13.93 16.00
C THR A 107 -7.57 -13.90 17.34
N LEU A 108 -7.36 -14.89 18.19
CA LEU A 108 -7.95 -14.92 19.53
C LEU A 108 -7.28 -13.91 20.46
N VAL A 109 -5.95 -13.71 20.33
CA VAL A 109 -5.18 -12.74 21.12
C VAL A 109 -5.70 -11.32 20.92
N SER A 110 -6.04 -10.94 19.69
CA SER A 110 -6.54 -9.59 19.38
C SER A 110 -7.82 -9.22 20.12
N THR A 111 -8.61 -10.21 20.57
CA THR A 111 -9.85 -9.95 21.30
C THR A 111 -9.61 -9.30 22.67
N LEU A 112 -8.48 -9.57 23.31
CA LEU A 112 -8.11 -9.03 24.62
C LEU A 112 -7.91 -7.50 24.58
N PRO A 113 -6.94 -6.97 23.80
CA PRO A 113 -6.76 -5.53 23.70
C PRO A 113 -7.90 -4.82 22.97
N ALA A 114 -8.59 -5.48 22.02
CA ALA A 114 -9.73 -4.91 21.34
C ALA A 114 -10.87 -4.59 22.32
N TYR A 115 -11.23 -5.55 23.18
CA TYR A 115 -12.23 -5.32 24.21
C TYR A 115 -11.86 -4.18 25.16
N LEU A 116 -10.64 -4.23 25.71
CA LEU A 116 -10.19 -3.23 26.68
C LEU A 116 -10.20 -1.81 26.10
N ASN A 117 -9.68 -1.62 24.90
CA ASN A 117 -9.61 -0.27 24.30
C ASN A 117 -10.99 0.18 23.74
N ALA A 118 -11.89 -0.73 23.41
CA ALA A 118 -13.25 -0.40 23.00
C ALA A 118 -14.09 0.21 24.14
N LEU A 119 -13.74 -0.03 25.40
CA LEU A 119 -14.42 0.55 26.56
C LEU A 119 -14.42 2.09 26.57
N GLU A 120 -13.46 2.73 25.94
CA GLU A 120 -13.42 4.21 25.81
C GLU A 120 -14.48 4.74 24.83
N GLY A 121 -15.11 3.90 24.02
CA GLY A 121 -16.11 4.31 23.02
C GLY A 121 -15.56 5.05 21.80
N LYS A 122 -14.24 5.17 21.67
CA LYS A 122 -13.55 5.87 20.56
C LYS A 122 -13.39 5.01 19.29
N GLY A 123 -13.65 3.72 19.37
CA GLY A 123 -13.51 2.76 18.26
C GLY A 123 -12.14 2.09 18.18
N VAL A 124 -12.20 0.79 17.87
CA VAL A 124 -11.03 -0.06 17.65
C VAL A 124 -11.12 -0.67 16.27
N HIS A 125 -10.05 -0.61 15.49
CA HIS A 125 -9.96 -1.20 14.17
C HIS A 125 -9.05 -2.43 14.22
N ILE A 126 -9.60 -3.59 13.83
CA ILE A 126 -8.81 -4.81 13.62
C ILE A 126 -8.58 -4.94 12.11
N VAL A 127 -7.32 -4.73 11.73
CA VAL A 127 -6.92 -4.61 10.32
C VAL A 127 -6.38 -5.94 9.83
N THR A 128 -6.98 -6.48 8.77
CA THR A 128 -6.61 -7.77 8.17
C THR A 128 -6.10 -7.59 6.73
N VAL A 129 -5.60 -8.66 6.12
CA VAL A 129 -5.00 -8.60 4.77
C VAL A 129 -6.00 -8.79 3.62
N ASN A 130 -7.20 -9.34 3.88
CA ASN A 130 -8.23 -9.54 2.84
C ASN A 130 -9.64 -9.62 3.44
N ASP A 131 -10.66 -9.43 2.59
CA ASP A 131 -12.07 -9.41 2.95
C ASP A 131 -12.57 -10.72 3.57
N TYR A 132 -12.05 -11.86 3.10
CA TYR A 132 -12.41 -13.16 3.66
C TYR A 132 -12.04 -13.26 5.14
N LEU A 133 -10.81 -12.86 5.51
CA LEU A 133 -10.37 -12.85 6.90
C LEU A 133 -11.13 -11.82 7.73
N ALA A 134 -11.37 -10.61 7.19
CA ALA A 134 -12.14 -9.58 7.88
C ALA A 134 -13.54 -10.10 8.25
N LYS A 135 -14.22 -10.73 7.30
CA LYS A 135 -15.57 -11.30 7.53
C LYS A 135 -15.53 -12.48 8.50
N ARG A 136 -14.66 -13.45 8.26
CA ARG A 136 -14.53 -14.63 9.12
C ARG A 136 -14.24 -14.27 10.58
N ASP A 137 -13.27 -13.37 10.78
CA ASP A 137 -12.82 -13.01 12.12
C ASP A 137 -13.86 -12.13 12.83
N ALA A 138 -14.57 -11.26 12.12
CA ALA A 138 -15.71 -10.50 12.66
C ALA A 138 -16.88 -11.41 13.07
N GLU A 139 -17.20 -12.42 12.28
CA GLU A 139 -18.24 -13.39 12.61
C GLU A 139 -17.81 -14.26 13.79
N TRP A 140 -16.59 -14.78 13.79
CA TRP A 140 -16.10 -15.74 14.78
C TRP A 140 -15.70 -15.08 16.11
N MET A 141 -14.75 -14.16 16.10
CA MET A 141 -14.28 -13.47 17.31
C MET A 141 -15.29 -12.44 17.81
N GLY A 142 -16.07 -11.87 16.91
CA GLY A 142 -17.13 -10.92 17.22
C GLY A 142 -18.19 -11.48 18.17
N GLU A 143 -18.38 -12.80 18.23
CA GLU A 143 -19.29 -13.42 19.20
C GLU A 143 -18.87 -13.14 20.66
N ILE A 144 -17.56 -13.11 20.97
CA ILE A 144 -17.05 -12.77 22.30
C ILE A 144 -17.44 -11.33 22.67
N HIS A 145 -17.20 -10.39 21.73
CA HIS A 145 -17.47 -8.97 21.95
C HIS A 145 -18.96 -8.67 22.08
N LYS A 146 -19.79 -9.29 21.23
CA LYS A 146 -21.27 -9.18 21.30
C LYS A 146 -21.81 -9.79 22.59
N PHE A 147 -21.25 -10.92 23.03
CA PHE A 147 -21.61 -11.52 24.32
C PHE A 147 -21.34 -10.56 25.46
N LEU A 148 -20.25 -9.82 25.43
CA LEU A 148 -19.87 -8.83 26.45
C LEU A 148 -20.57 -7.47 26.26
N GLY A 149 -21.48 -7.32 25.30
CA GLY A 149 -22.31 -6.12 25.11
C GLY A 149 -21.70 -5.05 24.21
N LEU A 150 -20.59 -5.34 23.49
CA LEU A 150 -20.01 -4.44 22.52
C LEU A 150 -20.57 -4.69 21.11
N THR A 151 -20.60 -3.63 20.30
CA THR A 151 -21.00 -3.68 18.90
C THR A 151 -19.80 -4.03 18.00
N VAL A 152 -20.05 -4.85 16.97
CA VAL A 152 -19.03 -5.31 16.03
C VAL A 152 -19.46 -5.06 14.60
N GLY A 153 -18.67 -4.32 13.85
CA GLY A 153 -18.83 -4.05 12.43
C GLY A 153 -17.78 -4.76 11.58
N VAL A 154 -18.07 -4.94 10.31
CA VAL A 154 -17.12 -5.38 9.29
C VAL A 154 -17.24 -4.48 8.07
N VAL A 155 -16.14 -4.10 7.49
CA VAL A 155 -16.09 -3.32 6.25
C VAL A 155 -15.47 -4.17 5.16
N LEU A 156 -16.25 -4.33 4.08
CA LEU A 156 -15.88 -5.10 2.89
C LEU A 156 -15.90 -4.19 1.66
N ASN A 157 -15.17 -4.57 0.63
CA ASN A 157 -15.05 -3.79 -0.59
C ASN A 157 -16.41 -3.47 -1.26
N SER A 158 -17.35 -4.41 -1.25
CA SER A 158 -18.66 -4.28 -1.92
C SER A 158 -19.67 -3.38 -1.19
N MET A 159 -19.34 -2.84 -0.02
CA MET A 159 -20.28 -2.09 0.83
C MET A 159 -20.45 -0.64 0.37
N THR A 160 -21.67 -0.14 0.51
CA THR A 160 -22.01 1.27 0.28
C THR A 160 -21.45 2.19 1.37
N PRO A 161 -21.33 3.52 1.13
CA PRO A 161 -20.87 4.46 2.16
C PRO A 161 -21.72 4.45 3.43
N GLU A 162 -23.02 4.26 3.31
CA GLU A 162 -23.96 4.18 4.46
C GLU A 162 -23.70 2.94 5.32
N GLU A 163 -23.48 1.80 4.68
CA GLU A 163 -23.15 0.54 5.36
C GLU A 163 -21.77 0.65 6.04
N ARG A 164 -20.78 1.26 5.37
CA ARG A 164 -19.45 1.50 5.94
C ARG A 164 -19.53 2.41 7.17
N ARG A 165 -20.30 3.50 7.10
CA ARG A 165 -20.50 4.41 8.23
C ARG A 165 -21.10 3.69 9.42
N ALA A 166 -22.11 2.85 9.20
CA ALA A 166 -22.71 2.05 10.26
C ALA A 166 -21.72 1.05 10.87
N ALA A 167 -20.84 0.43 10.05
CA ALA A 167 -19.82 -0.48 10.51
C ALA A 167 -18.70 0.24 11.31
N TYR A 168 -18.24 1.40 10.85
CA TYR A 168 -17.24 2.20 11.59
C TYR A 168 -17.81 2.84 12.87
N ALA A 169 -19.12 3.01 12.98
CA ALA A 169 -19.77 3.48 14.20
C ALA A 169 -19.78 2.43 15.32
N CYS A 170 -19.50 1.16 15.03
CA CYS A 170 -19.38 0.10 16.03
C CYS A 170 -18.18 0.29 16.96
N ASP A 171 -18.20 -0.32 18.13
CA ASP A 171 -17.11 -0.29 19.11
C ASP A 171 -15.83 -0.93 18.55
N ILE A 172 -15.98 -2.03 17.80
CA ILE A 172 -14.89 -2.76 17.15
C ILE A 172 -15.26 -2.99 15.67
N THR A 173 -14.34 -2.61 14.77
CA THR A 173 -14.53 -2.77 13.32
C THR A 173 -13.43 -3.61 12.73
N TYR A 174 -13.80 -4.69 12.03
CA TYR A 174 -12.89 -5.49 11.21
C TYR A 174 -12.86 -4.93 9.79
N VAL A 175 -11.67 -4.71 9.25
CA VAL A 175 -11.50 -4.06 7.95
C VAL A 175 -10.18 -4.49 7.32
N THR A 176 -10.05 -4.42 5.99
CA THR A 176 -8.76 -4.63 5.34
C THR A 176 -7.92 -3.36 5.35
N ASN A 177 -6.60 -3.51 5.30
CA ASN A 177 -5.67 -2.39 5.23
C ASN A 177 -5.96 -1.46 4.04
N ASN A 178 -6.31 -2.02 2.87
CA ASN A 178 -6.64 -1.26 1.68
C ASN A 178 -7.92 -0.43 1.87
N GLU A 179 -9.02 -1.07 2.29
CA GLU A 179 -10.31 -0.40 2.42
C GLU A 179 -10.26 0.73 3.45
N LEU A 180 -9.59 0.49 4.60
CA LEU A 180 -9.45 1.50 5.64
C LEU A 180 -8.67 2.73 5.14
N GLY A 181 -7.58 2.51 4.40
CA GLY A 181 -6.80 3.60 3.84
C GLY A 181 -7.51 4.32 2.68
N PHE A 182 -8.27 3.61 1.85
CA PHE A 182 -9.09 4.24 0.82
C PHE A 182 -10.28 5.01 1.40
N ASP A 183 -10.91 4.52 2.47
CA ASP A 183 -11.96 5.26 3.16
C ASP A 183 -11.43 6.55 3.78
N TYR A 184 -10.21 6.54 4.33
CA TYR A 184 -9.54 7.75 4.77
C TYR A 184 -9.33 8.75 3.62
N LEU A 185 -8.87 8.29 2.46
CA LEU A 185 -8.70 9.18 1.30
C LEU A 185 -10.04 9.70 0.78
N ARG A 186 -11.07 8.83 0.71
CA ARG A 186 -12.43 9.23 0.28
C ARG A 186 -13.02 10.28 1.21
N ASP A 187 -12.86 10.12 2.52
CA ASP A 187 -13.34 11.08 3.52
C ASP A 187 -12.69 12.46 3.36
N ASN A 188 -11.46 12.50 2.88
CA ASN A 188 -10.79 13.76 2.57
C ASN A 188 -11.15 14.35 1.19
N MET A 189 -12.08 13.71 0.46
CA MET A 189 -12.60 14.19 -0.84
C MET A 189 -14.11 14.47 -0.79
N VAL A 190 -14.80 14.18 0.32
CA VAL A 190 -16.24 14.44 0.47
C VAL A 190 -16.51 15.95 0.57
N ILE A 191 -17.67 16.37 0.11
CA ILE A 191 -18.07 17.79 0.11
C ILE A 191 -19.08 18.14 1.20
N TYR A 192 -19.67 17.15 1.86
CA TYR A 192 -20.57 17.31 3.01
C TYR A 192 -20.12 16.45 4.18
N LYS A 193 -20.26 16.96 5.40
CA LYS A 193 -19.88 16.27 6.65
C LYS A 193 -20.60 14.93 6.82
N GLU A 194 -21.85 14.85 6.40
CA GLU A 194 -22.68 13.64 6.47
C GLU A 194 -22.18 12.50 5.57
N GLN A 195 -21.31 12.80 4.60
CA GLN A 195 -20.70 11.80 3.72
C GLN A 195 -19.48 11.10 4.34
N LEU A 196 -18.94 11.64 5.43
CA LEU A 196 -17.83 11.03 6.17
C LEU A 196 -18.23 9.63 6.67
N VAL A 197 -17.36 8.66 6.48
CA VAL A 197 -17.60 7.27 6.95
C VAL A 197 -16.78 6.93 8.17
N LEU A 198 -15.56 7.46 8.30
CA LEU A 198 -14.67 7.22 9.42
C LEU A 198 -14.98 8.13 10.61
N ARG A 199 -14.70 7.62 11.79
CA ARG A 199 -14.50 8.38 13.02
C ARG A 199 -13.03 8.75 13.17
N ASP A 200 -12.67 9.38 14.30
CA ASP A 200 -11.28 9.63 14.64
C ASP A 200 -10.48 8.30 14.74
N LEU A 201 -9.23 8.33 14.31
CA LEU A 201 -8.36 7.16 14.22
C LEU A 201 -7.71 6.87 15.58
N ASN A 202 -8.46 6.23 16.48
CA ASN A 202 -8.02 5.99 17.86
C ASN A 202 -7.03 4.80 17.96
N TYR A 203 -7.49 3.56 17.75
CA TYR A 203 -6.65 2.38 17.94
C TYR A 203 -6.74 1.39 16.77
N ALA A 204 -5.58 1.00 16.23
CA ALA A 204 -5.47 -0.04 15.21
C ALA A 204 -4.66 -1.25 15.72
N ILE A 205 -5.21 -2.45 15.56
CA ILE A 205 -4.53 -3.73 15.73
C ILE A 205 -4.32 -4.31 14.33
N ILE A 206 -3.07 -4.37 13.87
CA ILE A 206 -2.73 -4.77 12.50
C ILE A 206 -2.31 -6.23 12.51
N ASP A 207 -3.14 -7.10 11.93
CA ASP A 207 -2.78 -8.51 11.74
C ASP A 207 -1.84 -8.65 10.55
N GLU A 208 -0.85 -9.52 10.69
CA GLU A 208 0.22 -9.71 9.71
C GLU A 208 0.87 -8.36 9.34
N VAL A 209 1.24 -7.58 10.35
CA VAL A 209 1.81 -6.22 10.21
C VAL A 209 2.99 -6.14 9.25
N ASP A 210 3.74 -7.21 9.11
CA ASP A 210 4.81 -7.38 8.15
C ASP A 210 4.35 -7.34 6.66
N SER A 211 3.04 -7.42 6.40
CA SER A 211 2.49 -7.21 5.05
C SER A 211 2.45 -5.74 4.64
N VAL A 212 2.45 -4.83 5.60
CA VAL A 212 2.43 -3.38 5.37
C VAL A 212 3.78 -2.90 4.81
N ASP A 213 4.89 -3.60 5.14
CA ASP A 213 6.26 -3.24 4.74
C ASP A 213 6.76 -3.94 3.46
N ARG A 214 5.92 -4.65 2.71
CA ARG A 214 6.34 -5.31 1.46
C ARG A 214 6.70 -4.31 0.35
N LYS A 215 7.25 -4.81 -0.79
CA LYS A 215 7.39 -4.04 -2.03
C LYS A 215 6.09 -3.30 -2.40
N SER A 216 4.93 -3.87 -2.05
CA SER A 216 3.63 -3.20 -2.14
C SER A 216 3.43 -2.10 -1.08
N GLY A 217 4.16 -2.11 0.03
CA GLY A 217 4.13 -1.07 1.06
C GLY A 217 4.84 0.23 0.65
N SER A 218 5.77 0.16 -0.31
CA SER A 218 6.35 1.36 -0.94
C SER A 218 5.43 2.00 -1.98
N THR A 219 4.39 1.28 -2.43
CA THR A 219 3.39 1.83 -3.36
C THR A 219 2.29 2.47 -2.55
N PRO A 220 2.08 3.79 -2.62
CA PRO A 220 1.03 4.48 -1.90
C PRO A 220 -0.35 3.99 -2.34
N LEU A 221 -1.35 4.22 -1.49
CA LEU A 221 -2.75 4.15 -1.89
C LEU A 221 -3.03 5.35 -2.79
N ILE A 222 -3.60 5.14 -3.96
CA ILE A 222 -3.86 6.18 -4.95
C ILE A 222 -5.32 6.10 -5.38
N ILE A 223 -6.02 7.23 -5.28
CA ILE A 223 -7.32 7.45 -5.92
C ILE A 223 -7.08 8.25 -7.19
N SER A 224 -7.54 7.73 -8.31
CA SER A 224 -7.32 8.32 -9.63
C SER A 224 -8.60 8.85 -10.26
N GLY A 225 -8.46 9.92 -11.04
CA GLY A 225 -9.49 10.49 -11.90
C GLY A 225 -9.00 10.63 -13.34
N GLN A 226 -9.87 11.09 -14.24
CA GLN A 226 -9.48 11.31 -15.64
C GLN A 226 -8.67 12.60 -15.79
N SER A 227 -7.52 12.51 -16.47
CA SER A 227 -6.74 13.66 -16.91
C SER A 227 -7.29 14.27 -18.20
N GLY A 228 -7.08 15.57 -18.38
CA GLY A 228 -7.41 16.31 -19.63
C GLY A 228 -6.34 16.22 -20.72
N LYS A 229 -5.17 15.60 -20.47
CA LYS A 229 -4.02 15.59 -21.39
C LYS A 229 -4.27 14.77 -22.67
N SER A 230 -3.55 15.13 -23.74
CA SER A 230 -3.66 14.50 -25.06
C SER A 230 -2.99 13.13 -25.10
N THR A 231 -3.63 12.15 -25.72
CA THR A 231 -3.07 10.79 -25.89
C THR A 231 -2.17 10.64 -27.13
N LYS A 232 -2.14 11.64 -28.02
CA LYS A 232 -1.41 11.57 -29.29
C LYS A 232 0.11 11.52 -29.14
N LEU A 233 0.65 12.12 -28.09
CA LEU A 233 2.11 12.16 -27.85
C LEU A 233 2.67 10.74 -27.61
N TYR A 234 1.93 9.87 -26.95
CA TYR A 234 2.33 8.48 -26.73
C TYR A 234 2.49 7.70 -28.03
N GLU A 235 1.55 7.87 -28.98
CA GLU A 235 1.62 7.22 -30.29
C GLU A 235 2.84 7.72 -31.10
N ILE A 236 3.14 9.03 -31.02
CA ILE A 236 4.29 9.63 -31.71
C ILE A 236 5.60 9.13 -31.10
N CYS A 237 5.70 9.08 -29.78
CA CYS A 237 6.87 8.55 -29.07
C CYS A 237 7.09 7.05 -29.34
N ASP A 238 6.02 6.26 -29.47
CA ASP A 238 6.12 4.85 -29.85
C ASP A 238 6.78 4.68 -31.24
N ILE A 239 6.38 5.50 -32.22
CA ILE A 239 6.96 5.47 -33.58
C ILE A 239 8.45 5.76 -33.53
N LEU A 240 8.88 6.74 -32.73
CA LEU A 240 10.30 7.07 -32.59
C LEU A 240 11.06 5.98 -31.84
N ALA A 241 10.52 5.46 -30.72
CA ALA A 241 11.15 4.41 -29.93
C ALA A 241 11.48 3.16 -30.73
N ARG A 242 10.62 2.78 -31.69
CA ARG A 242 10.86 1.65 -32.64
C ARG A 242 12.04 1.88 -33.59
N GLN A 243 12.43 3.14 -33.82
CA GLN A 243 13.51 3.51 -34.73
C GLN A 243 14.83 3.71 -33.99
N MET A 244 14.82 3.71 -32.67
CA MET A 244 15.98 3.90 -31.82
C MET A 244 16.72 2.56 -31.60
N GLN A 245 18.04 2.64 -31.48
CA GLN A 245 18.92 1.48 -31.32
C GLN A 245 19.43 1.38 -29.88
N ARG A 246 19.28 0.20 -29.29
CA ARG A 246 19.82 -0.10 -27.96
C ARG A 246 21.36 -0.16 -28.02
N GLY A 247 22.02 0.54 -27.12
CA GLY A 247 23.45 0.45 -26.87
C GLY A 247 23.80 -0.64 -25.85
N GLU A 248 25.11 -0.88 -25.67
CA GLU A 248 25.61 -1.83 -24.68
C GLU A 248 25.69 -1.17 -23.29
N ASP A 249 25.31 -1.92 -22.23
CA ASP A 249 25.39 -1.45 -20.85
C ASP A 249 26.85 -1.44 -20.36
N MET A 250 27.29 -0.33 -19.75
CA MET A 250 28.67 -0.14 -19.30
C MET A 250 28.99 -0.80 -17.93
N GLU A 251 28.01 -1.40 -17.25
CA GLU A 251 28.21 -2.04 -15.93
C GLU A 251 29.09 -3.30 -15.96
N ASP A 252 29.38 -3.88 -17.13
CA ASP A 252 30.28 -5.05 -17.30
C ASP A 252 31.76 -4.70 -17.40
N LEU A 253 32.12 -3.44 -17.18
CA LEU A 253 33.54 -3.04 -17.10
C LEU A 253 34.17 -3.57 -15.81
N SER A 254 35.15 -4.45 -15.94
CA SER A 254 35.92 -4.89 -14.77
C SER A 254 36.56 -3.67 -14.09
N LYS A 255 36.68 -3.69 -12.76
CA LYS A 255 37.38 -2.63 -12.00
C LYS A 255 38.78 -2.34 -12.53
N MET A 256 39.34 -3.23 -13.35
CA MET A 256 40.63 -3.13 -13.97
C MET A 256 40.63 -2.19 -15.19
N ASP A 257 39.55 -2.18 -15.99
CA ASP A 257 39.37 -1.31 -17.16
C ASP A 257 39.11 0.15 -16.73
N ALA A 258 38.36 0.35 -15.64
CA ALA A 258 38.17 1.68 -15.05
C ALA A 258 39.48 2.29 -14.49
N ILE A 259 40.39 1.48 -13.98
CA ILE A 259 41.72 1.90 -13.49
C ILE A 259 42.67 2.20 -14.67
N MET A 260 42.47 1.58 -15.84
CA MET A 260 43.28 1.81 -17.03
C MET A 260 42.85 3.02 -17.87
N GLY A 261 41.78 3.71 -17.50
CA GLY A 261 41.33 4.95 -18.18
C GLY A 261 40.85 4.72 -19.61
N VAL A 262 40.28 3.56 -19.89
CA VAL A 262 39.66 3.28 -21.20
C VAL A 262 38.32 4.00 -21.27
N GLU A 263 38.28 5.18 -21.84
CA GLU A 263 37.06 5.85 -22.27
C GLU A 263 36.51 5.10 -23.48
N ARG A 264 35.41 4.35 -23.30
CA ARG A 264 34.61 3.86 -24.43
C ARG A 264 33.51 4.86 -24.70
N GLU A 265 33.34 5.23 -25.96
CA GLU A 265 32.19 6.02 -26.39
C GLU A 265 30.91 5.22 -26.16
N GLU A 266 29.90 5.88 -25.61
CA GLU A 266 28.54 5.33 -25.48
C GLU A 266 28.02 4.93 -26.86
N THR A 267 27.58 3.67 -27.03
CA THR A 267 27.07 3.17 -28.30
C THR A 267 25.55 3.15 -28.30
N GLY A 268 24.94 3.45 -29.46
CA GLY A 268 23.48 3.43 -29.61
C GLY A 268 22.76 4.67 -29.09
N ASP A 269 21.43 4.68 -29.23
CA ASP A 269 20.58 5.82 -28.89
C ASP A 269 20.15 5.81 -27.41
N PHE A 270 20.13 4.64 -26.77
CA PHE A 270 19.76 4.48 -25.36
C PHE A 270 20.37 3.23 -24.73
N ILE A 271 20.52 3.26 -23.41
CA ILE A 271 21.06 2.17 -22.58
C ILE A 271 19.95 1.66 -21.65
N VAL A 272 19.86 0.33 -21.48
CA VAL A 272 18.86 -0.33 -20.62
C VAL A 272 19.58 -1.04 -19.48
N ASN A 273 19.29 -0.63 -18.25
CA ASN A 273 19.68 -1.37 -17.05
C ASN A 273 18.50 -2.26 -16.63
N GLU A 274 18.60 -3.54 -16.93
CA GLU A 274 17.53 -4.52 -16.62
C GLU A 274 17.39 -4.77 -15.12
N LYS A 275 18.48 -4.64 -14.36
CA LYS A 275 18.50 -4.87 -12.91
C LYS A 275 17.74 -3.80 -12.13
N ASP A 276 17.92 -2.54 -12.54
CA ASP A 276 17.26 -1.39 -11.92
C ASP A 276 15.98 -0.99 -12.64
N LYS A 277 15.65 -1.64 -13.76
CA LYS A 277 14.49 -1.36 -14.64
C LYS A 277 14.48 0.10 -15.15
N ILE A 278 15.64 0.63 -15.50
CA ILE A 278 15.83 2.02 -15.96
C ILE A 278 16.28 2.03 -17.42
N VAL A 279 15.82 3.05 -18.16
CA VAL A 279 16.27 3.35 -19.52
C VAL A 279 16.77 4.79 -19.56
N ASN A 280 17.99 4.97 -20.05
CA ASN A 280 18.62 6.29 -20.19
C ASN A 280 18.94 6.57 -21.67
N LEU A 281 18.68 7.80 -22.12
CA LEU A 281 19.10 8.26 -23.44
C LEU A 281 20.61 8.57 -23.43
N THR A 282 21.31 8.20 -24.50
CA THR A 282 22.67 8.65 -24.77
C THR A 282 22.66 10.04 -25.42
N ALA A 283 23.81 10.68 -25.53
CA ALA A 283 23.94 11.95 -26.25
C ALA A 283 23.42 11.84 -27.71
N GLN A 284 23.70 10.72 -28.39
CA GLN A 284 23.19 10.43 -29.72
C GLN A 284 21.67 10.28 -29.74
N GLY A 285 21.09 9.64 -28.71
CA GLY A 285 19.65 9.49 -28.56
C GLY A 285 18.93 10.82 -28.36
N VAL A 286 19.50 11.69 -27.51
CA VAL A 286 18.98 13.05 -27.29
C VAL A 286 18.93 13.83 -28.61
N GLU A 287 20.05 13.86 -29.37
CA GLU A 287 20.10 14.55 -30.67
C GLU A 287 19.04 14.02 -31.66
N LYS A 288 18.79 12.70 -31.65
CA LYS A 288 17.78 12.06 -32.52
C LYS A 288 16.35 12.45 -32.13
N VAL A 289 16.07 12.55 -30.82
CA VAL A 289 14.77 13.03 -30.30
C VAL A 289 14.57 14.50 -30.66
N GLU A 290 15.55 15.36 -30.47
CA GLU A 290 15.50 16.80 -30.81
C GLU A 290 15.23 17.01 -32.29
N LYS A 291 15.91 16.28 -33.15
CA LYS A 291 15.69 16.32 -34.61
C LYS A 291 14.28 15.86 -35.00
N PHE A 292 13.77 14.81 -34.36
CA PHE A 292 12.46 14.24 -34.69
C PHE A 292 11.32 15.19 -34.31
N PHE A 293 11.39 15.77 -33.12
CA PHE A 293 10.40 16.72 -32.61
C PHE A 293 10.62 18.17 -33.07
N GLN A 294 11.76 18.46 -33.75
CA GLN A 294 12.16 19.79 -34.18
C GLN A 294 12.26 20.80 -33.04
N ILE A 295 12.87 20.37 -31.93
CA ILE A 295 13.14 21.17 -30.72
C ILE A 295 14.64 21.43 -30.60
N ASP A 296 14.99 22.59 -30.01
CA ASP A 296 16.40 22.99 -29.89
C ASP A 296 17.13 22.30 -28.72
N ASN A 297 16.43 22.02 -27.62
CA ASN A 297 16.99 21.41 -26.43
C ASN A 297 15.94 20.56 -25.68
N LEU A 298 16.20 19.27 -25.55
CA LEU A 298 15.30 18.35 -24.86
C LEU A 298 15.23 18.58 -23.34
N ALA A 299 16.26 19.19 -22.75
CA ALA A 299 16.34 19.46 -21.32
C ALA A 299 15.58 20.74 -20.88
N ASP A 300 15.04 21.52 -21.82
CA ASP A 300 14.26 22.70 -21.49
C ASP A 300 12.95 22.32 -20.77
N PRO A 301 12.50 23.13 -19.80
CA PRO A 301 11.26 22.86 -19.04
C PRO A 301 10.02 22.65 -19.91
N GLU A 302 9.95 23.29 -21.06
CA GLU A 302 8.85 23.14 -22.02
C GLU A 302 8.82 21.76 -22.71
N ASN A 303 9.95 21.05 -22.78
CA ASN A 303 10.14 19.79 -23.46
C ASN A 303 10.17 18.58 -22.52
N ILE A 304 10.02 18.77 -21.21
CA ILE A 304 10.05 17.69 -20.19
C ILE A 304 9.01 16.61 -20.50
N GLU A 305 7.83 16.98 -21.00
CA GLU A 305 6.78 16.01 -21.36
C GLU A 305 7.22 15.11 -22.53
N ILE A 306 7.94 15.63 -23.50
CA ILE A 306 8.48 14.85 -24.64
C ILE A 306 9.56 13.90 -24.12
N GLN A 307 10.49 14.40 -23.30
CA GLN A 307 11.55 13.58 -22.67
C GLN A 307 10.97 12.44 -21.87
N HIS A 308 9.98 12.72 -21.04
CA HIS A 308 9.31 11.73 -20.22
C HIS A 308 8.64 10.64 -21.08
N ASN A 309 7.86 11.03 -22.07
CA ASN A 309 7.11 10.10 -22.91
C ASN A 309 8.01 9.23 -23.79
N ILE A 310 9.13 9.73 -24.29
CA ILE A 310 10.08 8.91 -25.05
C ILE A 310 10.77 7.86 -24.16
N ILE A 311 11.14 8.22 -22.93
CA ILE A 311 11.70 7.28 -21.94
C ILE A 311 10.67 6.20 -21.61
N LEU A 312 9.39 6.55 -21.43
CA LEU A 312 8.31 5.58 -21.19
C LEU A 312 8.09 4.65 -22.38
N ALA A 313 8.14 5.17 -23.61
CA ALA A 313 8.02 4.36 -24.80
C ALA A 313 9.18 3.36 -24.91
N LEU A 314 10.42 3.79 -24.68
CA LEU A 314 11.61 2.92 -24.65
C LEU A 314 11.52 1.88 -23.54
N ARG A 315 11.03 2.27 -22.35
CA ARG A 315 10.81 1.37 -21.22
C ARG A 315 9.73 0.33 -21.54
N ALA A 316 8.62 0.74 -22.16
CA ALA A 316 7.57 -0.16 -22.59
C ALA A 316 8.07 -1.21 -23.59
N HIS A 317 8.97 -0.84 -24.52
CA HIS A 317 9.52 -1.76 -25.51
C HIS A 317 10.57 -2.73 -24.95
N ASN A 318 11.42 -2.28 -24.00
CA ASN A 318 12.61 -3.02 -23.58
C ASN A 318 12.47 -3.71 -22.22
N LEU A 319 11.55 -3.26 -21.35
CA LEU A 319 11.41 -3.76 -19.97
C LEU A 319 10.02 -4.29 -19.65
N MET A 320 9.03 -4.18 -20.56
CA MET A 320 7.68 -4.66 -20.32
C MET A 320 7.33 -5.69 -21.40
N PHE A 321 7.10 -6.92 -20.98
CA PHE A 321 6.91 -8.05 -21.88
C PHE A 321 5.45 -8.55 -21.84
N ARG A 322 4.90 -8.79 -23.02
CA ARG A 322 3.57 -9.39 -23.16
C ARG A 322 3.57 -10.81 -22.62
N ASP A 323 2.47 -11.20 -21.99
CA ASP A 323 2.25 -12.48 -21.32
C ASP A 323 3.12 -12.73 -20.06
N GLN A 324 3.95 -11.75 -19.66
CA GLN A 324 4.68 -11.73 -18.40
C GLN A 324 4.19 -10.59 -17.50
N ASP A 325 4.38 -9.33 -17.94
CA ASP A 325 4.01 -8.14 -17.18
C ASP A 325 2.57 -7.71 -17.44
N TYR A 326 2.06 -7.98 -18.64
CA TYR A 326 0.69 -7.64 -19.06
C TYR A 326 0.16 -8.61 -20.13
N VAL A 327 -1.16 -8.64 -20.28
CA VAL A 327 -1.85 -9.33 -21.38
C VAL A 327 -2.73 -8.36 -22.15
N VAL A 328 -2.96 -8.62 -23.41
CA VAL A 328 -3.91 -7.85 -24.23
C VAL A 328 -5.16 -8.69 -24.44
N LYS A 329 -6.32 -8.17 -23.99
CA LYS A 329 -7.61 -8.85 -24.10
C LYS A 329 -8.71 -7.82 -24.34
N ASP A 330 -9.61 -8.11 -25.29
CA ASP A 330 -10.76 -7.27 -25.62
C ASP A 330 -10.37 -5.80 -25.96
N ASP A 331 -9.25 -5.61 -26.67
CA ASP A 331 -8.66 -4.31 -27.04
C ASP A 331 -8.22 -3.46 -25.82
N GLU A 332 -7.87 -4.14 -24.71
CA GLU A 332 -7.37 -3.50 -23.49
C GLU A 332 -6.09 -4.19 -23.02
N VAL A 333 -5.16 -3.39 -22.49
CA VAL A 333 -3.98 -3.88 -21.75
C VAL A 333 -4.40 -4.16 -20.31
N LEU A 334 -4.14 -5.35 -19.83
CA LEU A 334 -4.41 -5.78 -18.45
C LEU A 334 -3.10 -6.17 -17.78
N ILE A 335 -2.84 -5.61 -16.61
CA ILE A 335 -1.63 -5.92 -15.83
C ILE A 335 -1.69 -7.36 -15.33
N VAL A 336 -0.55 -8.03 -15.38
CA VAL A 336 -0.30 -9.30 -14.71
C VAL A 336 0.56 -9.03 -13.48
N ASP A 337 0.13 -9.49 -12.33
CA ASP A 337 0.92 -9.37 -11.10
C ASP A 337 2.15 -10.27 -11.17
N GLU A 338 3.32 -9.69 -11.09
CA GLU A 338 4.62 -10.36 -11.18
C GLU A 338 4.77 -11.52 -10.16
N PHE A 339 4.10 -11.43 -9.01
CA PHE A 339 4.22 -12.40 -7.93
C PHE A 339 3.15 -13.49 -7.95
N THR A 340 1.95 -13.14 -8.39
CA THR A 340 0.81 -14.07 -8.38
C THR A 340 0.43 -14.55 -9.76
N GLY A 341 0.95 -13.90 -10.84
CA GLY A 341 0.57 -14.14 -12.24
C GLY A 341 -0.91 -13.86 -12.53
N ARG A 342 -1.58 -13.12 -11.62
CA ARG A 342 -2.99 -12.76 -11.79
C ARG A 342 -3.14 -11.60 -12.75
N ILE A 343 -4.14 -11.69 -13.60
CA ILE A 343 -4.65 -10.53 -14.31
C ILE A 343 -5.33 -9.61 -13.28
N MET A 344 -4.93 -8.36 -13.26
CA MET A 344 -5.49 -7.33 -12.38
C MET A 344 -6.42 -6.41 -13.18
N PRO A 345 -7.72 -6.74 -13.30
CA PRO A 345 -8.66 -5.90 -14.03
C PRO A 345 -8.82 -4.55 -13.30
N GLY A 346 -8.86 -3.46 -14.07
CA GLY A 346 -9.04 -2.12 -13.51
C GLY A 346 -7.76 -1.46 -13.01
N ARG A 347 -6.65 -2.18 -12.84
CA ARG A 347 -5.34 -1.59 -12.52
C ARG A 347 -4.65 -1.09 -13.77
N ARG A 348 -3.91 0.02 -13.61
CA ARG A 348 -3.08 0.60 -14.66
C ARG A 348 -1.69 0.90 -14.08
N TYR A 349 -0.66 0.83 -14.93
CA TYR A 349 0.65 1.35 -14.56
C TYR A 349 0.56 2.87 -14.41
N SER A 350 1.28 3.41 -13.43
CA SER A 350 1.37 4.86 -13.17
C SER A 350 2.21 5.59 -14.22
N ASP A 351 2.18 6.89 -14.13
CA ASP A 351 3.12 7.81 -14.80
C ASP A 351 3.15 7.70 -16.33
N GLY A 352 2.02 7.34 -16.96
CA GLY A 352 1.94 7.21 -18.41
C GLY A 352 2.48 5.88 -18.99
N LEU A 353 3.09 5.00 -18.18
CA LEU A 353 3.64 3.73 -18.67
C LEU A 353 2.56 2.83 -19.28
N HIS A 354 1.35 2.84 -18.70
CA HIS A 354 0.24 2.06 -19.24
C HIS A 354 -0.16 2.52 -20.64
N GLN A 355 -0.20 3.83 -20.87
CA GLN A 355 -0.48 4.45 -22.16
C GLN A 355 0.62 4.16 -23.18
N ALA A 356 1.88 4.15 -22.73
CA ALA A 356 3.01 3.76 -23.57
C ALA A 356 2.91 2.28 -24.00
N ILE A 357 2.43 1.39 -23.12
CA ILE A 357 2.16 -0.02 -23.46
C ILE A 357 0.94 -0.13 -24.39
N GLU A 358 -0.14 0.63 -24.14
CA GLU A 358 -1.30 0.70 -25.04
C GLU A 358 -0.88 1.14 -26.46
N ALA A 359 0.00 2.16 -26.56
CA ALA A 359 0.55 2.61 -27.85
C ALA A 359 1.42 1.52 -28.51
N LYS A 360 2.30 0.85 -27.74
CA LYS A 360 3.14 -0.26 -28.21
C LYS A 360 2.31 -1.40 -28.79
N GLU A 361 1.22 -1.78 -28.14
CA GLU A 361 0.34 -2.88 -28.54
C GLU A 361 -0.72 -2.46 -29.58
N HIS A 362 -0.74 -1.20 -30.01
CA HIS A 362 -1.70 -0.62 -30.96
C HIS A 362 -3.17 -0.78 -30.56
N VAL A 363 -3.42 -0.81 -29.25
CA VAL A 363 -4.77 -0.72 -28.70
C VAL A 363 -5.12 0.76 -28.47
N LYS A 364 -6.40 1.05 -28.26
CA LYS A 364 -6.83 2.43 -28.03
C LYS A 364 -6.17 3.01 -26.77
N VAL A 365 -5.31 4.01 -26.96
CA VAL A 365 -4.68 4.73 -25.84
C VAL A 365 -5.77 5.49 -25.07
N LYS A 366 -5.97 5.11 -23.80
CA LYS A 366 -6.91 5.78 -22.91
C LYS A 366 -6.24 7.01 -22.28
N ARG A 367 -7.06 7.99 -21.88
CA ARG A 367 -6.56 9.18 -21.19
C ARG A 367 -5.77 8.81 -19.94
N GLU A 368 -4.77 9.58 -19.61
CA GLU A 368 -4.05 9.46 -18.35
C GLU A 368 -4.98 9.52 -17.16
N SER A 369 -4.64 8.79 -16.13
CA SER A 369 -5.26 8.90 -14.83
C SER A 369 -4.49 9.94 -14.01
N LYS A 370 -5.16 11.03 -13.63
CA LYS A 370 -4.59 12.00 -12.69
C LYS A 370 -4.77 11.51 -11.28
N THR A 371 -3.74 11.64 -10.45
CA THR A 371 -3.83 11.33 -9.01
C THR A 371 -4.67 12.38 -8.31
N LEU A 372 -5.78 11.97 -7.70
CA LEU A 372 -6.69 12.84 -6.94
C LEU A 372 -6.32 12.88 -5.47
N ALA A 373 -5.93 11.75 -4.90
CA ALA A 373 -5.49 11.63 -3.52
C ALA A 373 -4.53 10.46 -3.38
N THR A 374 -3.53 10.61 -2.51
CA THR A 374 -2.54 9.58 -2.25
C THR A 374 -2.09 9.60 -0.79
N ILE A 375 -1.76 8.43 -0.24
CA ILE A 375 -1.09 8.29 1.05
C ILE A 375 -0.36 6.94 1.11
N THR A 376 0.84 6.92 1.72
CA THR A 376 1.51 5.65 2.02
C THR A 376 0.86 4.97 3.22
N PHE A 377 0.93 3.63 3.30
CA PHE A 377 0.44 2.90 4.48
C PHE A 377 1.14 3.36 5.76
N GLN A 378 2.44 3.64 5.67
CA GLN A 378 3.25 4.09 6.78
C GLN A 378 2.69 5.40 7.36
N ASN A 379 2.49 6.41 6.52
CA ASN A 379 1.93 7.68 6.95
C ASN A 379 0.48 7.55 7.40
N PHE A 380 -0.30 6.67 6.78
CA PHE A 380 -1.67 6.41 7.19
C PHE A 380 -1.76 5.79 8.59
N PHE A 381 -1.04 4.69 8.86
CA PHE A 381 -1.08 4.06 10.18
C PHE A 381 -0.44 4.90 11.27
N ASN A 382 0.47 5.82 10.92
CA ASN A 382 1.02 6.78 11.88
C ASN A 382 0.00 7.83 12.35
N LYS A 383 -1.17 7.95 11.71
CA LYS A 383 -2.27 8.85 12.15
C LYS A 383 -3.12 8.28 13.28
N PHE A 384 -3.02 7.01 13.58
CA PHE A 384 -3.69 6.44 14.74
C PHE A 384 -3.02 6.92 16.03
N ASP A 385 -3.82 7.29 17.02
CA ASP A 385 -3.34 7.67 18.35
C ASP A 385 -2.57 6.49 18.98
N LYS A 386 -3.05 5.27 18.76
CA LYS A 386 -2.45 4.04 19.21
C LYS A 386 -2.46 2.99 18.09
N LYS A 387 -1.36 2.34 17.85
CA LYS A 387 -1.23 1.26 16.89
C LYS A 387 -0.45 0.09 17.47
N ALA A 388 -0.83 -1.12 17.10
CA ALA A 388 -0.16 -2.34 17.50
C ALA A 388 -0.13 -3.32 16.32
N GLY A 389 0.84 -4.21 16.30
CA GLY A 389 0.98 -5.19 15.23
C GLY A 389 1.16 -6.62 15.76
N MET A 390 0.69 -7.59 15.01
CA MET A 390 0.97 -9.00 15.29
C MET A 390 1.38 -9.72 14.01
N THR A 391 2.37 -10.60 14.12
CA THR A 391 2.84 -11.45 13.03
C THR A 391 3.67 -12.62 13.57
N GLY A 392 4.00 -13.59 12.73
CA GLY A 392 4.92 -14.70 13.09
C GLY A 392 6.39 -14.42 12.79
N THR A 393 6.73 -13.28 12.21
CA THR A 393 8.03 -13.06 11.53
C THR A 393 8.51 -11.61 11.52
N ALA A 394 8.30 -10.81 12.58
CA ALA A 394 8.69 -9.40 12.61
C ALA A 394 10.16 -9.15 13.00
N LEU A 395 10.76 -10.05 13.79
CA LEU A 395 12.09 -9.84 14.40
C LEU A 395 13.19 -9.59 13.35
N THR A 396 13.05 -10.15 12.15
CA THR A 396 14.00 -9.94 11.06
C THR A 396 14.02 -8.50 10.56
N GLU A 397 12.92 -7.77 10.75
CA GLU A 397 12.67 -6.40 10.29
C GLU A 397 12.45 -5.43 11.47
N GLU A 398 12.83 -5.82 12.70
CA GLU A 398 12.66 -5.01 13.92
C GLU A 398 13.19 -3.58 13.77
N LYS A 399 14.33 -3.40 13.09
CA LYS A 399 14.92 -2.09 12.88
C LYS A 399 13.98 -1.20 12.05
N GLU A 400 13.38 -1.74 10.99
CA GLU A 400 12.44 -1.03 10.14
C GLU A 400 11.18 -0.61 10.91
N PHE A 401 10.59 -1.52 11.68
CA PHE A 401 9.43 -1.20 12.52
C PHE A 401 9.71 -0.11 13.54
N ARG A 402 10.91 -0.11 14.12
CA ARG A 402 11.32 0.93 15.07
C ARG A 402 11.56 2.28 14.39
N ASP A 403 12.26 2.28 13.26
CA ASP A 403 12.67 3.52 12.58
C ASP A 403 11.47 4.21 11.89
N ILE A 404 10.50 3.44 11.36
CA ILE A 404 9.36 3.97 10.60
C ILE A 404 8.11 4.18 11.45
N TYR A 405 7.77 3.21 12.30
CA TYR A 405 6.51 3.21 13.07
C TYR A 405 6.68 3.52 14.55
N GLY A 406 7.92 3.61 15.04
CA GLY A 406 8.20 3.77 16.46
C GLY A 406 7.83 2.55 17.31
N MET A 407 7.62 1.38 16.68
CA MET A 407 7.21 0.16 17.38
C MET A 407 8.38 -0.80 17.53
N ASP A 408 8.58 -1.36 18.71
CA ASP A 408 9.53 -2.45 18.95
C ASP A 408 8.84 -3.82 18.82
N VAL A 409 9.64 -4.85 18.58
CA VAL A 409 9.17 -6.22 18.39
C VAL A 409 9.48 -7.04 19.62
N ILE A 410 8.47 -7.70 20.20
CA ILE A 410 8.63 -8.62 21.31
C ILE A 410 8.34 -10.05 20.87
N GLU A 411 9.38 -10.88 20.88
CA GLU A 411 9.23 -12.30 20.59
C GLU A 411 8.61 -13.03 21.78
N ILE A 412 7.45 -13.64 21.55
CA ILE A 412 6.68 -14.38 22.55
C ILE A 412 6.98 -15.88 22.39
N PRO A 413 7.28 -16.57 23.49
CA PRO A 413 7.51 -18.02 23.41
C PRO A 413 6.24 -18.76 22.97
N THR A 414 6.42 -19.88 22.28
CA THR A 414 5.32 -20.75 21.89
C THR A 414 4.69 -21.46 23.10
N ASN A 415 3.37 -21.71 23.02
CA ASN A 415 2.64 -22.43 24.09
C ASN A 415 3.20 -23.84 24.34
N ARG A 416 3.59 -24.51 23.26
CA ARG A 416 4.30 -25.81 23.32
C ARG A 416 5.61 -25.71 22.55
N PRO A 417 6.67 -26.44 22.95
CA PRO A 417 7.92 -26.46 22.20
C PRO A 417 7.71 -26.86 20.74
N ILE A 418 8.43 -26.22 19.84
CA ILE A 418 8.40 -26.55 18.41
C ILE A 418 9.07 -27.91 18.20
N ALA A 419 8.30 -28.89 17.70
CA ALA A 419 8.80 -30.25 17.40
C ALA A 419 9.27 -30.41 15.94
N ARG A 420 9.04 -29.38 15.07
CA ARG A 420 9.46 -29.36 13.67
C ARG A 420 10.98 -29.42 13.54
N LYS A 421 11.45 -30.20 12.59
CA LYS A 421 12.87 -30.29 12.20
C LYS A 421 13.11 -29.45 10.96
N ASP A 422 13.92 -28.41 11.09
CA ASP A 422 14.35 -27.61 9.95
C ASP A 422 15.68 -28.15 9.43
N LEU A 423 15.62 -28.83 8.27
CA LEU A 423 16.78 -29.46 7.62
C LEU A 423 17.62 -28.42 6.88
N GLN A 424 18.88 -28.80 6.56
CA GLN A 424 19.75 -27.95 5.76
C GLN A 424 19.23 -27.85 4.32
N ASP A 425 19.58 -26.76 3.65
CA ASP A 425 19.23 -26.55 2.25
C ASP A 425 19.95 -27.56 1.35
N ALA A 426 19.21 -28.13 0.40
CA ALA A 426 19.72 -28.98 -0.64
C ALA A 426 20.07 -28.15 -1.88
N VAL A 427 21.33 -28.04 -2.24
CA VAL A 427 21.80 -27.21 -3.37
C VAL A 427 22.17 -28.08 -4.56
N TYR A 428 21.62 -27.74 -5.72
CA TYR A 428 21.84 -28.40 -6.99
C TYR A 428 22.47 -27.46 -8.02
N LYS A 429 23.14 -28.03 -9.01
CA LYS A 429 23.77 -27.25 -10.06
C LYS A 429 22.73 -26.60 -10.99
N THR A 430 21.74 -27.39 -11.41
CA THR A 430 20.73 -26.96 -12.37
C THR A 430 19.30 -27.01 -11.80
N ARG A 431 18.40 -26.18 -12.35
CA ARG A 431 16.96 -26.17 -12.03
C ARG A 431 16.30 -27.54 -12.29
N LYS A 432 16.73 -28.23 -13.36
CA LYS A 432 16.19 -29.53 -13.73
C LYS A 432 16.50 -30.60 -12.69
N GLU A 433 17.72 -30.67 -12.19
CA GLU A 433 18.13 -31.58 -11.12
C GLU A 433 17.35 -31.31 -9.82
N LYS A 434 17.21 -30.03 -9.46
CA LYS A 434 16.42 -29.59 -8.32
C LYS A 434 14.97 -30.08 -8.39
N LEU A 435 14.30 -29.88 -9.53
CA LEU A 435 12.90 -30.30 -9.72
C LEU A 435 12.75 -31.82 -9.66
N HIS A 436 13.68 -32.59 -10.20
CA HIS A 436 13.70 -34.06 -10.05
C HIS A 436 13.83 -34.49 -8.59
N ALA A 437 14.73 -33.87 -7.84
CA ALA A 437 14.90 -34.19 -6.42
C ALA A 437 13.64 -33.82 -5.60
N ILE A 438 12.97 -32.73 -5.91
CA ILE A 438 11.69 -32.36 -5.27
C ILE A 438 10.62 -33.44 -5.55
N VAL A 439 10.48 -33.88 -6.80
CA VAL A 439 9.50 -34.90 -7.17
C VAL A 439 9.75 -36.23 -6.43
N GLU A 440 11.01 -36.68 -6.31
CA GLU A 440 11.35 -37.86 -5.55
C GLU A 440 11.08 -37.68 -4.02
N ALA A 441 11.38 -36.51 -3.46
CA ALA A 441 11.09 -36.18 -2.05
C ALA A 441 9.57 -36.18 -1.76
N VAL A 442 8.75 -35.68 -2.69
CA VAL A 442 7.28 -35.72 -2.60
C VAL A 442 6.79 -37.16 -2.69
N LYS A 443 7.30 -37.96 -3.62
CA LYS A 443 6.93 -39.37 -3.80
C LYS A 443 7.25 -40.20 -2.56
N GLU A 444 8.41 -40.01 -1.97
CA GLU A 444 8.83 -40.69 -0.73
C GLU A 444 7.90 -40.35 0.45
N ALA A 445 7.58 -39.07 0.62
CA ALA A 445 6.70 -38.62 1.69
C ALA A 445 5.26 -39.12 1.48
N HIS A 446 4.73 -39.03 0.25
CA HIS A 446 3.42 -39.55 -0.10
C HIS A 446 3.30 -41.06 0.14
N ALA A 447 4.34 -41.84 -0.19
CA ALA A 447 4.39 -43.30 0.10
C ALA A 447 4.33 -43.60 1.60
N LYS A 448 4.86 -42.70 2.45
CA LYS A 448 4.79 -42.78 3.91
C LYS A 448 3.48 -42.23 4.50
N GLN A 449 2.54 -41.85 3.68
CA GLN A 449 1.30 -41.12 4.07
C GLN A 449 1.56 -39.79 4.81
N GLN A 450 2.75 -39.21 4.65
CA GLN A 450 3.09 -37.93 5.20
C GLN A 450 2.52 -36.82 4.30
N PRO A 451 1.73 -35.85 4.82
CA PRO A 451 1.25 -34.72 4.02
C PRO A 451 2.40 -33.83 3.62
N VAL A 452 2.37 -33.31 2.38
CA VAL A 452 3.41 -32.45 1.80
C VAL A 452 2.81 -31.15 1.32
N LEU A 453 3.41 -30.03 1.73
CA LEU A 453 3.15 -28.71 1.18
C LEU A 453 4.40 -28.23 0.45
N VAL A 454 4.28 -28.06 -0.87
CA VAL A 454 5.34 -27.54 -1.72
C VAL A 454 5.11 -26.05 -1.97
N GLY A 455 6.02 -25.21 -1.48
CA GLY A 455 6.02 -23.76 -1.69
C GLY A 455 6.78 -23.40 -2.97
N THR A 456 6.14 -22.69 -3.90
CA THR A 456 6.73 -22.16 -5.13
C THR A 456 6.69 -20.63 -5.15
N ILE A 457 7.64 -20.00 -5.86
CA ILE A 457 7.68 -18.54 -5.98
C ILE A 457 6.72 -18.08 -7.08
N THR A 458 6.72 -18.74 -8.24
CA THR A 458 5.93 -18.37 -9.41
C THR A 458 4.84 -19.39 -9.73
N ILE A 459 3.80 -18.93 -10.46
CA ILE A 459 2.75 -19.81 -10.97
C ILE A 459 3.32 -20.80 -11.98
N GLU A 460 4.25 -20.35 -12.84
CA GLU A 460 4.91 -21.22 -13.81
C GLU A 460 5.62 -22.40 -13.14
N ALA A 461 6.39 -22.14 -12.07
CA ALA A 461 7.04 -23.19 -11.29
C ALA A 461 6.03 -24.17 -10.68
N SER A 462 4.88 -23.67 -10.22
CA SER A 462 3.80 -24.50 -9.68
C SER A 462 3.15 -25.39 -10.75
N GLU A 463 2.93 -24.84 -11.95
CA GLU A 463 2.36 -25.60 -13.09
C GLU A 463 3.36 -26.61 -13.67
N GLU A 464 4.66 -26.27 -13.73
CA GLU A 464 5.72 -27.18 -14.17
C GLU A 464 5.81 -28.39 -13.22
N LEU A 465 5.88 -28.14 -11.92
CA LEU A 465 5.93 -29.18 -10.90
C LEU A 465 4.65 -30.03 -10.91
N SER A 466 3.48 -29.41 -11.06
CA SER A 466 2.20 -30.13 -11.19
C SER A 466 2.20 -31.09 -12.40
N ARG A 467 2.72 -30.64 -13.54
CA ARG A 467 2.87 -31.52 -14.72
C ARG A 467 3.82 -32.68 -14.46
N MET A 468 4.92 -32.47 -13.72
CA MET A 468 5.87 -33.54 -13.37
C MET A 468 5.26 -34.54 -12.40
N LEU A 469 4.53 -34.10 -11.36
CA LEU A 469 3.85 -34.98 -10.42
C LEU A 469 2.73 -35.78 -11.09
N SER A 470 1.97 -35.16 -12.00
CA SER A 470 0.95 -35.84 -12.80
C SER A 470 1.53 -36.98 -13.66
N LYS A 471 2.71 -36.76 -14.27
CA LYS A 471 3.42 -37.81 -15.04
C LYS A 471 3.86 -38.99 -14.17
N GLN A 472 4.11 -38.74 -12.87
CA GLN A 472 4.45 -39.81 -11.89
C GLN A 472 3.21 -40.45 -11.24
N GLY A 473 2.00 -39.99 -11.61
CA GLY A 473 0.74 -40.53 -11.06
C GLY A 473 0.48 -40.11 -9.62
N ILE A 474 1.12 -39.06 -9.10
CA ILE A 474 0.93 -38.57 -7.73
C ILE A 474 -0.27 -37.60 -7.70
N PRO A 475 -1.37 -37.94 -6.98
CA PRO A 475 -2.51 -37.05 -6.83
C PRO A 475 -2.10 -35.81 -6.02
N HIS A 476 -2.42 -34.62 -6.50
CA HIS A 476 -2.06 -33.39 -5.85
C HIS A 476 -3.09 -32.28 -6.15
N LYS A 477 -3.12 -31.28 -5.26
CA LYS A 477 -3.89 -30.04 -5.45
C LYS A 477 -2.94 -28.87 -5.69
N VAL A 478 -3.33 -27.95 -6.59
CA VAL A 478 -2.57 -26.72 -6.84
C VAL A 478 -3.35 -25.53 -6.34
N LEU A 479 -2.73 -24.79 -5.43
CA LEU A 479 -3.27 -23.59 -4.84
C LEU A 479 -2.50 -22.40 -5.39
N ASN A 480 -3.08 -21.76 -6.38
CA ASN A 480 -2.53 -20.56 -6.97
C ASN A 480 -3.63 -19.49 -7.08
N ALA A 481 -3.22 -18.31 -7.46
CA ALA A 481 -4.08 -17.15 -7.55
C ALA A 481 -5.28 -17.27 -8.52
N LYS A 482 -5.39 -18.32 -9.30
CA LYS A 482 -6.53 -18.57 -10.21
C LYS A 482 -7.77 -19.15 -9.49
N PHE A 483 -7.64 -19.67 -8.24
CA PHE A 483 -8.68 -20.42 -7.55
C PHE A 483 -8.97 -19.90 -6.12
N HIS A 484 -9.23 -18.63 -5.96
CA HIS A 484 -9.45 -17.99 -4.65
C HIS A 484 -10.60 -18.56 -3.83
N GLU A 485 -11.73 -18.86 -4.47
CA GLU A 485 -12.93 -19.31 -3.75
C GLU A 485 -12.76 -20.67 -3.10
N LEU A 486 -11.85 -21.51 -3.65
CA LEU A 486 -11.53 -22.85 -3.15
C LEU A 486 -10.32 -22.86 -2.21
N GLU A 487 -9.68 -21.72 -1.98
CA GLU A 487 -8.43 -21.64 -1.23
C GLU A 487 -8.57 -22.22 0.19
N ALA A 488 -9.61 -21.84 0.91
CA ALA A 488 -9.82 -22.27 2.29
C ALA A 488 -10.04 -23.79 2.38
N GLU A 489 -10.77 -24.38 1.42
CA GLU A 489 -11.03 -25.83 1.38
C GLU A 489 -9.76 -26.62 1.03
N ILE A 490 -8.99 -26.13 0.04
CA ILE A 490 -7.73 -26.79 -0.36
C ILE A 490 -6.72 -26.78 0.79
N VAL A 491 -6.65 -25.66 1.53
CA VAL A 491 -5.73 -25.53 2.68
C VAL A 491 -6.18 -26.40 3.85
N ALA A 492 -7.48 -26.50 4.10
CA ALA A 492 -8.01 -27.38 5.14
C ALA A 492 -7.63 -28.85 4.90
N ASP A 493 -7.67 -29.29 3.64
CA ASP A 493 -7.32 -30.64 3.25
C ASP A 493 -5.80 -30.92 3.18
N ALA A 494 -4.97 -29.88 3.18
CA ALA A 494 -3.51 -30.02 3.05
C ALA A 494 -2.86 -30.75 4.24
N GLY A 495 -3.54 -30.90 5.37
CA GLY A 495 -3.08 -31.61 6.55
C GLY A 495 -3.54 -33.09 6.64
N VAL A 496 -4.35 -33.54 5.70
CA VAL A 496 -4.82 -34.95 5.64
C VAL A 496 -3.66 -35.86 5.22
N HIS A 497 -3.59 -37.04 5.78
CA HIS A 497 -2.56 -38.04 5.47
C HIS A 497 -2.41 -38.28 3.96
N GLY A 498 -1.18 -38.29 3.48
CA GLY A 498 -0.83 -38.50 2.07
C GLY A 498 -1.23 -37.33 1.12
N ALA A 499 -1.79 -36.24 1.63
CA ALA A 499 -2.12 -35.11 0.80
C ALA A 499 -0.86 -34.43 0.23
N VAL A 500 -0.89 -34.06 -1.05
CA VAL A 500 0.16 -33.29 -1.70
C VAL A 500 -0.47 -31.99 -2.20
N THR A 501 0.04 -30.85 -1.69
CA THR A 501 -0.44 -29.52 -2.07
C THR A 501 0.72 -28.68 -2.58
N ILE A 502 0.58 -28.12 -3.77
CA ILE A 502 1.50 -27.13 -4.32
C ILE A 502 0.87 -25.76 -4.08
N ALA A 503 1.56 -24.85 -3.43
CA ALA A 503 1.05 -23.53 -3.12
C ALA A 503 2.05 -22.44 -3.49
N THR A 504 1.59 -21.36 -4.10
CA THR A 504 2.39 -20.14 -4.18
C THR A 504 2.44 -19.47 -2.81
N ASN A 505 3.47 -18.65 -2.56
CA ASN A 505 3.77 -18.07 -1.24
C ASN A 505 2.61 -17.44 -0.48
N MET A 506 1.71 -16.78 -1.22
CA MET A 506 0.61 -15.98 -0.67
C MET A 506 -0.63 -16.82 -0.38
N ALA A 507 -0.72 -17.99 -0.99
CA ALA A 507 -1.90 -18.82 -0.89
C ALA A 507 -2.03 -19.47 0.51
N GLY A 508 -3.23 -19.43 1.09
CA GLY A 508 -3.54 -20.00 2.41
C GLY A 508 -3.03 -19.19 3.61
N ARG A 509 -2.63 -17.91 3.45
CA ARG A 509 -2.25 -17.05 4.57
C ARG A 509 -3.45 -16.79 5.49
N GLY A 510 -3.23 -16.87 6.81
CA GLY A 510 -4.32 -16.71 7.80
C GLY A 510 -5.21 -17.94 7.97
N THR A 511 -4.99 -19.03 7.21
CA THR A 511 -5.72 -20.29 7.34
C THR A 511 -4.87 -21.35 8.05
N ASP A 512 -5.47 -22.06 8.99
CA ASP A 512 -4.81 -23.11 9.77
C ASP A 512 -4.87 -24.47 9.07
N ILE A 513 -3.74 -25.17 9.01
CA ILE A 513 -3.64 -26.54 8.48
C ILE A 513 -3.73 -27.49 9.66
N LYS A 514 -4.84 -28.25 9.75
CA LYS A 514 -5.06 -29.23 10.81
C LYS A 514 -4.60 -30.60 10.34
N LEU A 515 -3.76 -31.22 11.15
CA LEU A 515 -3.31 -32.61 10.88
C LEU A 515 -4.29 -33.63 11.45
N ASP A 516 -4.54 -34.71 10.71
CA ASP A 516 -5.17 -35.87 11.26
C ASP A 516 -4.16 -36.76 12.04
N ASP A 517 -4.63 -37.76 12.74
CA ASP A 517 -3.78 -38.57 13.62
C ASP A 517 -2.77 -39.41 12.80
N VAL A 518 -3.18 -39.92 11.64
CA VAL A 518 -2.30 -40.64 10.72
C VAL A 518 -1.16 -39.78 10.21
N ALA A 519 -1.48 -38.55 9.83
CA ALA A 519 -0.48 -37.58 9.40
C ALA A 519 0.53 -37.21 10.51
N ARG A 520 0.06 -37.13 11.78
CA ARG A 520 0.95 -36.93 12.94
C ARG A 520 1.90 -38.10 13.15
N GLU A 521 1.40 -39.35 13.07
CA GLU A 521 2.21 -40.55 13.20
C GLU A 521 3.20 -40.70 12.04
N ALA A 522 2.83 -40.24 10.82
CA ALA A 522 3.70 -40.24 9.64
C ALA A 522 4.83 -39.21 9.70
N GLY A 523 4.89 -38.37 10.74
CA GLY A 523 5.93 -37.33 10.95
C GLY A 523 5.43 -35.92 10.77
N GLY A 524 4.12 -35.70 10.61
CA GLY A 524 3.49 -34.40 10.44
C GLY A 524 3.71 -33.76 9.07
N LEU A 525 3.35 -32.50 8.91
CA LEU A 525 3.42 -31.82 7.64
C LEU A 525 4.87 -31.57 7.20
N LYS A 526 5.22 -32.05 6.01
CA LYS A 526 6.50 -31.79 5.34
C LYS A 526 6.39 -30.56 4.46
N ILE A 527 7.25 -29.60 4.72
CA ILE A 527 7.39 -28.38 3.90
C ILE A 527 8.56 -28.56 2.94
N ILE A 528 8.30 -28.35 1.67
CA ILE A 528 9.33 -28.30 0.61
C ILE A 528 9.29 -26.90 0.01
N GLY A 529 10.36 -26.12 0.21
CA GLY A 529 10.57 -24.87 -0.52
C GLY A 529 11.30 -25.13 -1.83
N THR A 530 10.77 -24.70 -2.96
CA THR A 530 11.41 -24.92 -4.26
C THR A 530 12.54 -23.94 -4.53
N GLU A 531 12.61 -22.84 -3.78
CA GLU A 531 13.62 -21.79 -3.85
C GLU A 531 13.66 -21.02 -2.54
N ARG A 532 14.73 -20.26 -2.30
CA ARG A 532 14.77 -19.24 -1.26
C ARG A 532 14.23 -17.93 -1.79
N HIS A 533 13.42 -17.25 -0.99
CA HIS A 533 12.88 -15.95 -1.32
C HIS A 533 13.89 -14.83 -1.09
N GLU A 534 13.61 -13.65 -1.63
CA GLU A 534 14.40 -12.44 -1.38
C GLU A 534 14.45 -12.05 0.11
N SER A 535 13.43 -12.42 0.90
CA SER A 535 13.35 -12.14 2.33
C SER A 535 13.27 -13.45 3.15
N ARG A 536 14.10 -13.54 4.20
CA ARG A 536 14.08 -14.63 5.18
C ARG A 536 12.74 -14.77 5.88
N ARG A 537 12.03 -13.67 6.01
CA ARG A 537 10.69 -13.62 6.59
C ARG A 537 9.71 -14.53 5.85
N ILE A 538 9.71 -14.48 4.52
CA ILE A 538 8.82 -15.30 3.67
C ILE A 538 9.16 -16.79 3.83
N ASP A 539 10.45 -17.13 3.87
CA ASP A 539 10.90 -18.48 4.14
C ASP A 539 10.41 -19.00 5.50
N ASN A 540 10.49 -18.15 6.53
CA ASN A 540 10.01 -18.47 7.88
C ASN A 540 8.48 -18.60 7.94
N GLN A 541 7.71 -17.82 7.15
CA GLN A 541 6.26 -17.98 7.03
C GLN A 541 5.90 -19.32 6.39
N LEU A 542 6.65 -19.76 5.38
CA LEU A 542 6.45 -21.07 4.75
C LEU A 542 6.76 -22.20 5.74
N ARG A 543 7.92 -22.16 6.42
CA ARG A 543 8.27 -23.11 7.48
C ARG A 543 7.23 -23.16 8.59
N GLY A 544 6.72 -22.00 9.00
CA GLY A 544 5.73 -21.83 10.08
C GLY A 544 4.36 -22.45 9.80
N ARG A 545 4.13 -22.99 8.60
CA ARG A 545 2.92 -23.75 8.31
C ARG A 545 2.94 -25.16 8.91
N SER A 546 4.11 -25.65 9.28
CA SER A 546 4.34 -26.94 9.94
C SER A 546 4.83 -26.78 11.38
N GLY A 547 4.62 -27.79 12.22
CA GLY A 547 5.09 -27.80 13.61
C GLY A 547 4.30 -26.89 14.54
N ARG A 548 3.00 -26.72 14.31
CA ARG A 548 2.10 -25.88 15.12
C ARG A 548 1.66 -26.59 16.39
N GLN A 549 1.57 -25.88 17.51
CA GLN A 549 1.09 -26.39 18.80
C GLN A 549 1.76 -27.69 19.26
N GLY A 550 3.06 -27.87 18.91
CA GLY A 550 3.84 -29.05 19.27
C GLY A 550 3.64 -30.26 18.33
N ASP A 551 2.92 -30.10 17.24
CA ASP A 551 2.83 -31.15 16.19
C ASP A 551 4.21 -31.42 15.58
N PRO A 552 4.52 -32.65 15.18
CA PRO A 552 5.73 -32.97 14.44
C PRO A 552 5.68 -32.34 13.05
N GLY A 553 6.82 -32.24 12.41
CA GLY A 553 6.94 -31.71 11.08
C GLY A 553 8.37 -31.58 10.60
N GLU A 554 8.53 -31.29 9.32
CA GLU A 554 9.84 -31.16 8.68
C GLU A 554 9.81 -30.03 7.65
N SER A 555 10.91 -29.31 7.52
CA SER A 555 11.08 -28.34 6.44
C SER A 555 12.43 -28.49 5.75
N LYS A 556 12.45 -28.43 4.41
CA LYS A 556 13.67 -28.45 3.59
C LYS A 556 13.50 -27.56 2.37
N PHE A 557 14.53 -26.77 2.05
CA PHE A 557 14.58 -25.97 0.84
C PHE A 557 15.50 -26.62 -0.19
N TYR A 558 15.05 -26.60 -1.45
CA TYR A 558 15.77 -27.10 -2.62
C TYR A 558 16.14 -25.92 -3.49
N ILE A 559 17.42 -25.73 -3.75
CA ILE A 559 17.97 -24.53 -4.38
C ILE A 559 18.81 -24.93 -5.59
N SER A 560 18.77 -24.14 -6.63
CA SER A 560 19.65 -24.26 -7.80
C SER A 560 20.56 -23.04 -7.90
N LEU A 561 21.75 -23.21 -8.50
CA LEU A 561 22.60 -22.08 -8.86
C LEU A 561 22.00 -21.20 -9.95
N GLU A 562 21.01 -21.73 -10.69
CA GLU A 562 20.27 -21.00 -11.72
C GLU A 562 19.09 -20.21 -11.17
N ASP A 563 18.75 -20.36 -9.88
CA ASP A 563 17.66 -19.59 -9.24
C ASP A 563 18.04 -18.09 -9.19
N ASP A 564 17.06 -17.23 -9.34
CA ASP A 564 17.28 -15.77 -9.45
C ASP A 564 18.05 -15.17 -8.28
N LEU A 565 17.77 -15.62 -7.06
CA LEU A 565 18.53 -15.22 -5.88
C LEU A 565 20.03 -15.51 -6.01
N MET A 566 20.36 -16.67 -6.55
CA MET A 566 21.75 -17.09 -6.74
C MET A 566 22.41 -16.42 -7.93
N ARG A 567 21.66 -16.22 -9.02
CA ARG A 567 22.12 -15.56 -10.24
C ARG A 567 22.42 -14.07 -10.00
N LEU A 568 21.52 -13.36 -9.34
CA LEU A 568 21.62 -11.91 -9.16
C LEU A 568 22.50 -11.48 -7.98
N PHE A 569 22.52 -12.28 -6.91
CA PHE A 569 23.16 -11.92 -5.64
C PHE A 569 24.18 -12.95 -5.13
N GLY A 570 24.32 -14.09 -5.82
CA GLY A 570 25.36 -15.08 -5.56
C GLY A 570 26.72 -14.47 -5.81
N SER A 571 27.67 -14.61 -4.87
CA SER A 571 29.02 -14.11 -5.11
C SER A 571 29.70 -14.96 -6.20
N GLU A 572 30.42 -14.33 -7.14
CA GLU A 572 31.27 -15.00 -8.16
C GLU A 572 32.21 -16.06 -7.53
N ARG A 573 32.61 -15.81 -6.27
CA ARG A 573 33.40 -16.77 -5.47
C ARG A 573 32.67 -18.06 -5.17
N LEU A 574 31.36 -18.02 -4.96
CA LEU A 574 30.51 -19.22 -4.76
C LEU A 574 30.41 -20.02 -6.06
N ILE A 575 30.13 -19.35 -7.17
CA ILE A 575 30.02 -19.97 -8.50
C ILE A 575 31.38 -20.58 -8.90
N SER A 576 32.49 -19.85 -8.69
CA SER A 576 33.81 -20.34 -8.97
C SER A 576 34.23 -21.52 -8.07
N MET A 577 33.84 -21.50 -6.80
CA MET A 577 34.05 -22.59 -5.86
C MET A 577 33.31 -23.87 -6.29
N PHE A 578 32.05 -23.72 -6.75
CA PHE A 578 31.28 -24.83 -7.31
C PHE A 578 31.93 -25.42 -8.56
N ASN A 579 32.40 -24.55 -9.46
CA ASN A 579 33.10 -25.00 -10.66
C ASN A 579 34.43 -25.68 -10.34
N THR A 580 35.15 -25.27 -9.29
CA THR A 580 36.45 -25.81 -8.86
C THR A 580 36.28 -27.14 -8.12
N LEU A 581 35.18 -27.34 -7.39
CA LEU A 581 34.91 -28.58 -6.63
C LEU A 581 34.57 -29.79 -7.51
N GLY A 582 34.33 -29.59 -8.82
CA GLY A 582 34.13 -30.69 -9.78
C GLY A 582 32.95 -31.61 -9.42
N ILE A 583 31.85 -31.04 -8.93
CA ILE A 583 30.72 -31.79 -8.39
C ILE A 583 30.01 -32.58 -9.50
N PRO A 584 29.79 -33.89 -9.31
CA PRO A 584 29.05 -34.67 -10.28
C PRO A 584 27.62 -34.21 -10.48
N GLU A 585 27.05 -34.37 -11.67
CA GLU A 585 25.65 -34.12 -11.94
C GLU A 585 24.73 -35.00 -11.05
N ASN A 586 23.57 -34.46 -10.67
CA ASN A 586 22.55 -35.09 -9.83
C ASN A 586 22.98 -35.38 -8.38
N GLN A 587 24.01 -34.74 -7.86
CA GLN A 587 24.42 -34.88 -6.47
C GLN A 587 23.96 -33.67 -5.63
N GLU A 588 23.25 -33.95 -4.54
CA GLU A 588 22.84 -32.98 -3.51
C GLU A 588 24.05 -32.53 -2.71
N ILE A 589 24.15 -31.23 -2.49
CA ILE A 589 25.18 -30.63 -1.63
C ILE A 589 24.49 -30.02 -0.42
N GLU A 590 24.67 -30.65 0.71
CA GLU A 590 24.29 -30.12 2.01
C GLU A 590 25.55 -29.58 2.71
N HIS A 591 25.72 -28.28 2.77
CA HIS A 591 26.82 -27.67 3.46
C HIS A 591 26.43 -26.38 4.16
N LYS A 592 26.69 -26.29 5.46
CA LYS A 592 26.35 -25.13 6.30
C LYS A 592 26.91 -23.79 5.79
N MET A 593 28.07 -23.82 5.11
CA MET A 593 28.64 -22.61 4.49
C MET A 593 27.76 -22.07 3.36
N LEU A 594 27.10 -22.93 2.59
CA LEU A 594 26.21 -22.51 1.49
C LEU A 594 24.94 -21.88 2.06
N THR A 595 24.31 -22.52 3.02
CA THR A 595 23.15 -21.95 3.72
C THR A 595 23.49 -20.57 4.31
N ASN A 596 24.64 -20.42 4.97
CA ASN A 596 25.08 -19.15 5.51
C ASN A 596 25.36 -18.09 4.42
N ALA A 597 25.87 -18.48 3.25
CA ALA A 597 26.11 -17.59 2.15
C ALA A 597 24.79 -17.09 1.54
N ILE A 598 23.82 -17.97 1.37
CA ILE A 598 22.45 -17.61 0.92
C ILE A 598 21.79 -16.66 1.89
N GLU A 599 21.84 -16.95 3.20
CA GLU A 599 21.32 -16.03 4.20
C GLU A 599 22.00 -14.65 4.19
N SER A 600 23.30 -14.62 3.88
CA SER A 600 24.03 -13.36 3.74
C SER A 600 23.60 -12.58 2.50
N ALA A 601 23.31 -13.27 1.39
CA ALA A 601 22.73 -12.66 0.20
C ALA A 601 21.35 -12.09 0.49
N GLN A 602 20.46 -12.86 1.13
CA GLN A 602 19.15 -12.38 1.55
C GLN A 602 19.24 -11.13 2.45
N LYS A 603 20.13 -11.11 3.45
CA LYS A 603 20.36 -9.94 4.32
C LYS A 603 20.78 -8.72 3.53
N LYS A 604 21.63 -8.90 2.51
CA LYS A 604 22.05 -7.79 1.65
C LYS A 604 20.88 -7.22 0.84
N ILE A 605 20.03 -8.08 0.29
CA ILE A 605 18.81 -7.67 -0.44
C ILE A 605 17.85 -6.96 0.50
N GLU A 606 17.56 -7.56 1.67
CA GLU A 606 16.70 -6.95 2.69
C GLU A 606 17.20 -5.54 3.06
N SER A 607 18.51 -5.37 3.26
CA SER A 607 19.10 -4.08 3.59
C SER A 607 19.00 -3.07 2.44
N ASN A 608 19.21 -3.50 1.19
CA ASN A 608 19.06 -2.65 0.02
C ASN A 608 17.59 -2.21 -0.16
N ASN A 609 16.66 -3.16 -0.08
CA ASN A 609 15.24 -2.87 -0.18
C ASN A 609 14.76 -1.94 0.94
N PHE A 610 15.28 -2.10 2.17
CA PHE A 610 15.03 -1.16 3.27
C PHE A 610 15.55 0.25 2.95
N GLY A 611 16.77 0.38 2.38
CA GLY A 611 17.31 1.66 1.96
C GLY A 611 16.43 2.36 0.92
N ILE A 612 15.97 1.63 -0.09
CA ILE A 612 15.05 2.16 -1.12
C ILE A 612 13.73 2.62 -0.48
N ARG A 613 13.12 1.80 0.39
CA ARG A 613 11.87 2.17 1.08
C ARG A 613 12.06 3.40 1.97
N LYS A 614 13.17 3.49 2.70
CA LYS A 614 13.47 4.64 3.54
C LYS A 614 13.58 5.92 2.71
N ASN A 615 14.30 5.90 1.61
CA ASN A 615 14.39 7.05 0.70
C ASN A 615 13.00 7.47 0.19
N LEU A 616 12.18 6.53 -0.26
CA LEU A 616 10.82 6.84 -0.72
C LEU A 616 9.97 7.50 0.38
N LEU A 617 10.11 7.03 1.63
CA LEU A 617 9.39 7.63 2.76
C LEU A 617 9.90 9.03 3.09
N GLU A 618 11.20 9.31 2.95
CA GLU A 618 11.76 10.65 3.16
C GLU A 618 11.23 11.66 2.15
N TYR A 619 11.00 11.22 0.89
CA TYR A 619 10.29 12.04 -0.12
C TYR A 619 8.80 12.20 0.22
N ASP A 620 8.11 11.12 0.60
CA ASP A 620 6.68 11.17 0.94
C ASP A 620 6.40 11.95 2.23
N GLN A 621 7.39 12.11 3.11
CA GLN A 621 7.25 12.89 4.33
C GLN A 621 6.92 14.36 4.02
N VAL A 622 7.55 14.96 3.00
CA VAL A 622 7.26 16.33 2.56
C VAL A 622 5.80 16.46 2.14
N MET A 623 5.35 15.54 1.28
CA MET A 623 3.94 15.50 0.85
C MET A 623 2.99 15.24 2.02
N ASN A 624 3.41 14.46 3.02
CA ASN A 624 2.57 14.18 4.17
C ASN A 624 2.37 15.41 5.05
N GLU A 625 3.40 16.20 5.30
CA GLU A 625 3.32 17.44 6.06
C GLU A 625 2.38 18.45 5.37
N GLN A 626 2.51 18.62 4.07
CA GLN A 626 1.64 19.47 3.27
C GLN A 626 0.18 18.97 3.26
N ARG A 627 -0.01 17.65 3.13
CA ARG A 627 -1.33 16.99 3.17
C ARG A 627 -2.03 17.24 4.49
N GLU A 628 -1.32 17.16 5.61
CA GLU A 628 -1.88 17.39 6.94
C GLU A 628 -2.42 18.83 7.09
N ILE A 629 -1.69 19.82 6.57
CA ILE A 629 -2.13 21.21 6.58
C ILE A 629 -3.43 21.37 5.76
N ILE A 630 -3.42 20.92 4.51
CA ILE A 630 -4.57 21.07 3.61
C ILE A 630 -5.79 20.28 4.12
N TYR A 631 -5.62 19.05 4.59
CA TYR A 631 -6.74 18.23 5.08
C TYR A 631 -7.32 18.79 6.39
N LYS A 632 -6.49 19.41 7.23
CA LYS A 632 -6.96 20.13 8.42
C LYS A 632 -7.79 21.35 8.07
N GLU A 633 -7.32 22.19 7.15
CA GLU A 633 -8.07 23.36 6.67
C GLU A 633 -9.40 22.93 6.02
N ARG A 634 -9.35 21.92 5.17
CA ARG A 634 -10.53 21.34 4.53
C ARG A 634 -11.53 20.80 5.54
N ARG A 635 -11.06 20.18 6.62
CA ARG A 635 -11.92 19.66 7.69
C ARG A 635 -12.64 20.77 8.46
N GLN A 636 -11.98 21.88 8.74
CA GLN A 636 -12.59 23.04 9.36
C GLN A 636 -13.77 23.59 8.52
N VAL A 637 -13.57 23.64 7.20
CA VAL A 637 -14.66 24.05 6.28
C VAL A 637 -15.83 23.08 6.29
N LEU A 638 -15.55 21.77 6.32
CA LEU A 638 -16.57 20.71 6.38
C LEU A 638 -17.34 20.70 7.72
N ASP A 639 -16.65 20.99 8.83
CA ASP A 639 -17.26 21.05 10.16
C ASP A 639 -18.22 22.24 10.34
N GLY A 640 -18.29 23.13 9.32
CA GLY A 640 -19.25 24.23 9.28
C GLY A 640 -18.77 25.45 10.07
N GLU A 641 -17.46 25.55 10.36
CA GLU A 641 -16.90 26.75 10.96
C GLU A 641 -17.17 27.98 10.07
N SER A 642 -17.35 29.14 10.69
CA SER A 642 -17.49 30.38 9.93
C SER A 642 -16.17 30.75 9.31
N MET A 643 -16.12 30.79 7.98
CA MET A 643 -14.92 31.17 7.23
C MET A 643 -14.73 32.69 7.11
N ARG A 644 -15.64 33.48 7.65
CA ARG A 644 -15.67 34.93 7.52
C ARG A 644 -14.34 35.57 7.90
N ASP A 645 -13.82 35.29 9.10
CA ASP A 645 -12.58 35.89 9.58
C ASP A 645 -11.37 35.44 8.75
N ALA A 646 -11.38 34.18 8.25
CA ALA A 646 -10.38 33.68 7.33
C ALA A 646 -10.42 34.39 5.98
N ILE A 647 -11.61 34.67 5.42
CA ILE A 647 -11.79 35.44 4.18
C ILE A 647 -11.30 36.87 4.37
N TYR A 648 -11.65 37.54 5.48
CA TYR A 648 -11.12 38.86 5.80
C TYR A 648 -9.60 38.90 5.84
N LYS A 649 -9.01 37.89 6.47
CA LYS A 649 -7.56 37.76 6.52
C LYS A 649 -6.97 37.54 5.11
N MET A 650 -7.57 36.68 4.29
CA MET A 650 -7.13 36.48 2.90
C MET A 650 -7.16 37.80 2.11
N ILE A 651 -8.24 38.56 2.18
CA ILE A 651 -8.38 39.86 1.52
C ILE A 651 -7.29 40.83 1.96
N THR A 652 -7.02 40.91 3.27
CA THR A 652 -5.99 41.80 3.81
C THR A 652 -4.57 41.35 3.42
N ASP A 653 -4.27 40.06 3.51
CA ASP A 653 -2.97 39.49 3.16
C ASP A 653 -2.66 39.68 1.67
N ILE A 654 -3.63 39.44 0.77
CA ILE A 654 -3.49 39.67 -0.67
C ILE A 654 -3.21 41.14 -0.95
N THR A 655 -3.98 42.06 -0.32
CA THR A 655 -3.80 43.48 -0.52
C THR A 655 -2.40 43.94 -0.09
N GLU A 656 -1.92 43.44 1.07
CA GLU A 656 -0.56 43.74 1.53
C GLU A 656 0.51 43.20 0.61
N SER A 657 0.39 41.89 0.25
CA SER A 657 1.36 41.24 -0.61
C SER A 657 1.51 41.92 -1.96
N LYS A 658 0.39 42.28 -2.63
CA LYS A 658 0.46 42.97 -3.93
C LYS A 658 1.08 44.39 -3.84
N VAL A 659 0.82 45.11 -2.75
CA VAL A 659 1.48 46.42 -2.51
C VAL A 659 2.97 46.20 -2.24
N ASP A 660 3.36 45.21 -1.45
CA ASP A 660 4.77 44.91 -1.15
C ASP A 660 5.56 44.45 -2.37
N MET A 661 4.91 43.75 -3.28
CA MET A 661 5.54 43.23 -4.50
C MET A 661 5.92 44.40 -5.45
N VAL A 662 5.07 45.42 -5.55
CA VAL A 662 5.27 46.54 -6.51
C VAL A 662 6.00 47.72 -5.88
N ILE A 663 5.74 47.98 -4.60
CA ILE A 663 6.29 49.17 -3.91
C ILE A 663 7.32 48.68 -2.87
N GLY A 664 8.61 48.93 -3.15
CA GLY A 664 9.69 48.68 -2.20
C GLY A 664 9.61 49.62 -0.98
N ASP A 665 10.24 49.20 0.13
CA ASP A 665 10.20 49.99 1.38
C ASP A 665 10.91 51.37 1.27
N ASP A 666 11.93 51.44 0.43
CA ASP A 666 12.76 52.60 0.19
C ASP A 666 12.39 53.38 -1.11
N THR A 667 11.27 53.01 -1.76
CA THR A 667 10.86 53.63 -3.04
C THR A 667 10.16 54.95 -2.80
N ASP A 668 10.61 56.02 -3.45
CA ASP A 668 9.98 57.33 -3.40
C ASP A 668 8.58 57.27 -4.04
N TYR A 669 7.66 58.05 -3.51
CA TYR A 669 6.27 58.14 -3.97
C TYR A 669 6.13 58.37 -5.47
N ASP A 670 7.05 59.19 -6.03
CA ASP A 670 7.04 59.51 -7.46
C ASP A 670 7.46 58.34 -8.37
N ASP A 671 8.12 57.33 -7.80
CA ASP A 671 8.60 56.16 -8.50
C ASP A 671 7.67 54.91 -8.35
N TRP A 672 6.54 55.10 -7.65
CA TRP A 672 5.58 53.98 -7.48
C TRP A 672 4.90 53.63 -8.81
N ASP A 673 5.01 52.37 -9.21
CA ASP A 673 4.31 51.84 -10.40
C ASP A 673 2.87 51.44 -10.04
N LEU A 674 1.97 52.44 -10.14
CA LEU A 674 0.54 52.22 -9.86
C LEU A 674 -0.19 51.51 -10.99
N GLU A 675 0.37 51.44 -12.21
CA GLU A 675 -0.19 50.68 -13.30
C GLU A 675 0.02 49.19 -13.08
N GLU A 676 1.23 48.80 -12.69
CA GLU A 676 1.54 47.44 -12.30
C GLU A 676 0.73 46.99 -11.08
N LEU A 677 0.62 47.82 -10.03
CA LEU A 677 -0.22 47.52 -8.88
C LEU A 677 -1.68 47.26 -9.27
N ASN A 678 -2.23 48.13 -10.13
CA ASN A 678 -3.59 47.92 -10.62
C ASN A 678 -3.72 46.64 -11.45
N SER A 679 -2.75 46.30 -12.26
CA SER A 679 -2.77 45.08 -13.09
C SER A 679 -2.76 43.79 -12.25
N LEU A 680 -2.12 43.79 -11.08
CA LEU A 680 -2.02 42.67 -10.17
C LEU A 680 -3.21 42.58 -9.19
N LEU A 681 -3.70 43.73 -8.70
CA LEU A 681 -4.72 43.75 -7.63
C LEU A 681 -6.15 43.70 -8.17
N LEU A 682 -6.48 44.48 -9.19
CA LEU A 682 -7.86 44.65 -9.66
C LEU A 682 -8.50 43.41 -10.25
N PRO A 683 -7.79 42.48 -10.90
CA PRO A 683 -8.37 41.23 -11.34
C PRO A 683 -8.79 40.28 -10.18
N ILE A 684 -8.21 40.48 -9.01
CA ILE A 684 -8.51 39.69 -7.80
C ILE A 684 -9.59 40.42 -6.98
N ILE A 685 -9.34 41.69 -6.63
CA ILE A 685 -10.23 42.53 -5.82
C ILE A 685 -10.66 43.70 -6.70
N PRO A 686 -11.92 43.71 -7.19
CA PRO A 686 -12.40 44.72 -8.15
C PRO A 686 -12.62 46.09 -7.49
N LEU A 687 -11.55 46.72 -7.03
CA LEU A 687 -11.55 48.07 -6.50
C LEU A 687 -11.59 49.13 -7.63
N ALA A 688 -11.84 50.34 -7.28
CA ALA A 688 -11.61 51.43 -8.21
C ALA A 688 -10.10 51.62 -8.43
N PRO A 689 -9.63 51.92 -9.69
CA PRO A 689 -8.22 52.00 -9.99
C PRO A 689 -7.47 52.99 -9.08
N VAL A 690 -6.32 52.54 -8.57
CA VAL A 690 -5.44 53.36 -7.73
C VAL A 690 -4.76 54.40 -8.62
N LYS A 691 -4.98 55.66 -8.31
CA LYS A 691 -4.38 56.81 -9.00
C LYS A 691 -3.72 57.71 -7.99
N ARG A 692 -2.65 58.43 -8.38
CA ARG A 692 -1.94 59.35 -7.47
C ARG A 692 -2.85 60.33 -6.76
N GLY A 693 -3.87 60.85 -7.43
CA GLY A 693 -4.83 61.81 -6.86
C GLY A 693 -5.82 61.22 -5.85
N ARG A 694 -5.87 59.89 -5.73
CA ARG A 694 -6.73 59.16 -4.79
C ARG A 694 -6.00 58.77 -3.49
N ILE A 695 -4.68 58.88 -3.48
CA ILE A 695 -3.87 58.46 -2.33
C ILE A 695 -3.88 59.57 -1.29
N ASN A 696 -4.48 59.30 -0.13
CA ASN A 696 -4.65 60.26 0.94
C ASN A 696 -3.35 60.68 1.63
N LYS A 697 -2.39 59.74 1.72
CA LYS A 697 -1.06 59.96 2.31
C LYS A 697 -0.03 59.21 1.47
N PRO A 698 1.02 59.86 0.99
CA PRO A 698 2.04 59.27 0.15
C PRO A 698 3.03 58.44 1.00
N LYS A 699 2.54 57.42 1.70
CA LYS A 699 3.32 56.44 2.47
C LYS A 699 2.79 55.06 2.19
N LYS A 700 3.67 54.11 1.93
CA LYS A 700 3.35 52.71 1.65
C LYS A 700 2.35 52.09 2.64
N ASN A 701 2.61 52.24 3.94
CA ASN A 701 1.74 51.69 4.99
C ASN A 701 0.36 52.36 5.02
N ALA A 702 0.27 53.66 4.66
CA ALA A 702 -1.01 54.35 4.58
C ALA A 702 -1.82 53.89 3.35
N LEU A 703 -1.16 53.63 2.23
CA LEU A 703 -1.79 53.03 1.05
C LEU A 703 -2.31 51.62 1.35
N LYS A 704 -1.47 50.77 1.97
CA LYS A 704 -1.92 49.43 2.42
C LYS A 704 -3.17 49.50 3.27
N GLN A 705 -3.17 50.36 4.28
CA GLN A 705 -4.31 50.49 5.17
C GLN A 705 -5.57 50.98 4.44
N GLN A 706 -5.41 51.95 3.54
CA GLN A 706 -6.51 52.50 2.73
C GLN A 706 -7.12 51.38 1.84
N LEU A 707 -6.27 50.64 1.12
CA LEU A 707 -6.71 49.59 0.21
C LEU A 707 -7.35 48.41 0.96
N LYS A 708 -6.83 48.04 2.13
CA LYS A 708 -7.45 47.06 3.02
C LYS A 708 -8.86 47.45 3.44
N GLU A 709 -9.04 48.71 3.91
CA GLU A 709 -10.35 49.19 4.33
C GLU A 709 -11.34 49.21 3.17
N GLU A 710 -10.88 49.61 1.97
CA GLU A 710 -11.72 49.58 0.77
C GLU A 710 -12.08 48.14 0.33
N ALA A 711 -11.14 47.24 0.40
CA ALA A 711 -11.37 45.81 0.04
C ALA A 711 -12.33 45.13 1.03
N VAL A 712 -12.17 45.38 2.32
CA VAL A 712 -13.09 44.88 3.36
C VAL A 712 -14.50 45.45 3.16
N LYS A 713 -14.65 46.76 2.90
CA LYS A 713 -15.95 47.34 2.60
C LYS A 713 -16.60 46.77 1.36
N LEU A 714 -15.81 46.45 0.34
CA LEU A 714 -16.30 45.79 -0.87
C LEU A 714 -16.89 44.42 -0.55
N TYR A 715 -16.20 43.64 0.31
CA TYR A 715 -16.69 42.34 0.74
C TYR A 715 -17.95 42.44 1.65
N GLU A 716 -17.99 43.42 2.57
CA GLU A 716 -19.19 43.74 3.37
C GLU A 716 -20.40 44.13 2.49
N ALA A 717 -20.15 44.92 1.43
CA ALA A 717 -21.19 45.22 0.46
C ALA A 717 -21.68 43.97 -0.27
N LYS A 718 -20.75 43.04 -0.57
CA LYS A 718 -21.06 41.72 -1.15
C LYS A 718 -21.88 40.84 -0.22
N GLU A 719 -21.56 40.80 1.10
CA GLU A 719 -22.37 40.12 2.10
C GLU A 719 -23.81 40.64 2.14
N ALA A 720 -23.99 41.99 1.98
CA ALA A 720 -25.31 42.62 2.01
C ALA A 720 -26.19 42.31 0.77
N GLU A 721 -25.61 41.77 -0.32
CA GLU A 721 -26.37 41.31 -1.50
C GLU A 721 -27.19 40.04 -1.22
N PHE A 722 -26.84 39.29 -0.18
CA PHE A 722 -27.50 38.02 0.16
C PHE A 722 -28.65 38.25 1.15
N PRO A 723 -29.85 37.70 0.84
CA PRO A 723 -31.01 37.87 1.71
C PRO A 723 -30.85 37.21 3.09
N GLU A 724 -30.11 36.09 3.14
CA GLU A 724 -29.88 35.29 4.34
C GLU A 724 -28.38 35.20 4.62
N PRO A 725 -27.93 35.55 5.84
CA PRO A 725 -26.52 35.50 6.19
C PRO A 725 -25.89 34.10 6.01
N GLU A 726 -26.67 33.03 6.17
CA GLU A 726 -26.18 31.69 6.00
C GLU A 726 -25.89 31.34 4.53
N ALA A 727 -26.58 31.97 3.59
CA ALA A 727 -26.37 31.72 2.16
C ALA A 727 -24.96 32.14 1.69
N ILE A 728 -24.43 33.27 2.19
CA ILE A 728 -23.06 33.65 1.85
C ILE A 728 -22.05 32.76 2.60
N ARG A 729 -22.34 32.35 3.84
CA ARG A 729 -21.47 31.40 4.57
C ARG A 729 -21.35 30.06 3.80
N GLU A 730 -22.47 29.56 3.25
CA GLU A 730 -22.42 28.35 2.43
C GLU A 730 -21.66 28.59 1.12
N LEU A 731 -21.83 29.77 0.49
CA LEU A 731 -21.06 30.12 -0.71
C LEU A 731 -19.54 30.16 -0.44
N GLU A 732 -19.11 30.76 0.69
CA GLU A 732 -17.72 30.75 1.13
C GLU A 732 -17.17 29.34 1.24
N ARG A 733 -17.91 28.46 1.91
CA ARG A 733 -17.54 27.04 2.06
C ARG A 733 -17.44 26.33 0.72
N VAL A 734 -18.43 26.50 -0.15
CA VAL A 734 -18.45 25.89 -1.49
C VAL A 734 -17.25 26.32 -2.34
N ILE A 735 -16.98 27.62 -2.39
CA ILE A 735 -15.88 28.17 -3.20
C ILE A 735 -14.55 27.70 -2.63
N LEU A 736 -14.36 27.82 -1.31
CA LEU A 736 -13.10 27.43 -0.67
C LEU A 736 -12.79 25.95 -0.85
N LEU A 737 -13.75 25.05 -0.65
CA LEU A 737 -13.58 23.62 -0.92
C LEU A 737 -13.21 23.37 -2.37
N LYS A 738 -13.90 23.97 -3.32
CA LYS A 738 -13.66 23.80 -4.75
C LYS A 738 -12.26 24.28 -5.17
N VAL A 739 -11.80 25.39 -4.62
CA VAL A 739 -10.48 25.94 -4.91
C VAL A 739 -9.40 25.09 -4.26
N ILE A 740 -9.54 24.74 -2.98
CA ILE A 740 -8.58 23.86 -2.27
C ILE A 740 -8.44 22.55 -3.02
N ASP A 741 -9.54 21.85 -3.32
CA ASP A 741 -9.51 20.54 -3.95
C ASP A 741 -8.82 20.59 -5.32
N ARG A 742 -9.11 21.63 -6.12
CA ARG A 742 -8.48 21.80 -7.44
C ARG A 742 -6.98 22.03 -7.33
N LYS A 743 -6.57 23.02 -6.51
CA LYS A 743 -5.16 23.37 -6.34
C LYS A 743 -4.33 22.25 -5.73
N TRP A 744 -4.91 21.56 -4.75
CA TRP A 744 -4.26 20.39 -4.13
C TRP A 744 -4.05 19.24 -5.11
N MET A 745 -5.04 18.93 -5.95
CA MET A 745 -4.87 17.89 -6.99
C MET A 745 -3.81 18.28 -8.04
N ASP A 746 -3.72 19.56 -8.40
CA ASP A 746 -2.69 20.04 -9.32
C ASP A 746 -1.30 19.93 -8.64
N HIS A 747 -1.20 20.33 -7.38
CA HIS A 747 0.04 20.28 -6.60
C HIS A 747 0.57 18.86 -6.39
N ILE A 748 -0.30 17.85 -6.16
CA ILE A 748 0.13 16.45 -6.09
C ILE A 748 0.85 16.03 -7.38
N ASP A 749 0.31 16.42 -8.54
CA ASP A 749 0.88 16.12 -9.85
C ASP A 749 2.23 16.82 -10.05
N ASP A 750 2.31 18.12 -9.71
CA ASP A 750 3.53 18.91 -9.80
C ASP A 750 4.65 18.38 -8.89
N MET A 751 4.32 17.98 -7.66
CA MET A 751 5.26 17.35 -6.72
C MET A 751 5.77 15.99 -7.20
N GLU A 752 4.92 15.21 -7.89
CA GLU A 752 5.35 13.95 -8.49
C GLU A 752 6.35 14.20 -9.64
N GLN A 753 6.10 15.21 -10.48
CA GLN A 753 7.05 15.62 -11.53
C GLN A 753 8.36 16.12 -10.93
N LEU A 754 8.30 16.94 -9.86
CA LEU A 754 9.49 17.39 -9.13
C LEU A 754 10.31 16.21 -8.60
N ARG A 755 9.65 15.19 -8.04
CA ARG A 755 10.32 13.98 -7.52
C ARG A 755 11.07 13.22 -8.62
N GLN A 756 10.48 13.09 -9.80
CA GLN A 756 11.11 12.43 -10.94
C GLN A 756 12.34 13.22 -11.43
N GLY A 757 12.26 14.55 -11.43
CA GLY A 757 13.36 15.43 -11.83
C GLY A 757 14.49 15.54 -10.78
N ALA A 758 14.20 15.31 -9.50
CA ALA A 758 15.16 15.50 -8.41
C ALA A 758 16.42 14.62 -8.54
N GLY A 759 16.29 13.41 -9.11
CA GLY A 759 17.43 12.51 -9.35
C GLY A 759 18.52 13.11 -10.24
N LEU A 760 18.18 13.99 -11.16
CA LEU A 760 19.13 14.65 -12.05
C LEU A 760 20.05 15.66 -11.33
N GLN A 761 19.60 16.20 -10.18
CA GLN A 761 20.39 17.13 -9.38
C GLN A 761 21.66 16.49 -8.78
N ALA A 762 21.69 15.16 -8.65
CA ALA A 762 22.88 14.43 -8.21
C ALA A 762 24.08 14.66 -9.12
N TYR A 763 23.88 14.85 -10.42
CA TYR A 763 24.94 15.18 -11.36
C TYR A 763 25.56 16.57 -11.09
N GLY A 764 24.77 17.50 -10.51
CA GLY A 764 25.22 18.81 -10.05
C GLY A 764 25.85 18.81 -8.64
N GLN A 765 26.14 17.62 -8.06
CA GLN A 765 26.67 17.43 -6.69
C GLN A 765 25.75 18.04 -5.60
N ARG A 766 24.46 18.20 -5.88
CA ARG A 766 23.46 18.61 -4.91
C ARG A 766 22.74 17.37 -4.36
N ASP A 767 22.35 17.43 -3.10
CA ASP A 767 21.54 16.36 -2.50
C ASP A 767 20.11 16.41 -3.06
N PRO A 768 19.66 15.40 -3.82
CA PRO A 768 18.35 15.40 -4.45
C PRO A 768 17.18 15.58 -3.46
N LEU A 769 17.31 15.05 -2.24
CA LEU A 769 16.28 15.16 -1.22
C LEU A 769 16.18 16.59 -0.67
N VAL A 770 17.31 17.25 -0.47
CA VAL A 770 17.33 18.65 0.00
C VAL A 770 16.72 19.58 -1.04
N GLU A 771 17.09 19.43 -2.31
CA GLU A 771 16.52 20.22 -3.41
C GLU A 771 15.02 19.96 -3.56
N TYR A 772 14.58 18.69 -3.47
CA TYR A 772 13.16 18.35 -3.48
C TYR A 772 12.40 19.02 -2.34
N LYS A 773 12.96 19.04 -1.13
CA LYS A 773 12.35 19.69 0.03
C LYS A 773 12.22 21.21 -0.20
N MET A 774 13.29 21.87 -0.62
CA MET A 774 13.30 23.31 -0.83
C MET A 774 12.26 23.71 -1.90
N ASN A 775 12.35 23.12 -3.07
CA ASN A 775 11.43 23.43 -4.17
C ASN A 775 9.98 23.03 -3.82
N GLY A 776 9.79 21.92 -3.13
CA GLY A 776 8.46 21.46 -2.71
C GLY A 776 7.79 22.39 -1.70
N TYR A 777 8.54 23.02 -0.80
CA TYR A 777 8.00 24.03 0.10
C TYR A 777 7.69 25.34 -0.63
N GLU A 778 8.54 25.78 -1.56
CA GLU A 778 8.27 26.96 -2.39
C GLU A 778 6.99 26.80 -3.22
N MET A 779 6.83 25.64 -3.86
CA MET A 779 5.63 25.30 -4.63
C MET A 779 4.37 25.23 -3.74
N PHE A 780 4.50 24.76 -2.51
CA PHE A 780 3.40 24.70 -1.55
C PHE A 780 2.98 26.10 -1.08
N ASP A 781 3.94 26.97 -0.79
CA ASP A 781 3.68 28.36 -0.42
C ASP A 781 2.99 29.11 -1.58
N GLU A 782 3.46 28.92 -2.81
CA GLU A 782 2.80 29.47 -3.99
C GLU A 782 1.38 28.94 -4.18
N MET A 783 1.16 27.63 -4.00
CA MET A 783 -0.16 27.04 -4.05
C MET A 783 -1.10 27.64 -2.99
N THR A 784 -0.64 27.85 -1.77
CA THR A 784 -1.45 28.41 -0.69
C THR A 784 -1.83 29.87 -0.96
N GLU A 785 -0.91 30.68 -1.52
CA GLU A 785 -1.23 32.03 -1.97
C GLU A 785 -2.24 32.02 -3.14
N ASN A 786 -2.07 31.11 -4.09
CA ASN A 786 -3.02 30.94 -5.19
C ASN A 786 -4.42 30.52 -4.70
N ILE A 787 -4.52 29.71 -3.64
CA ILE A 787 -5.81 29.36 -3.00
C ILE A 787 -6.48 30.61 -2.46
N LYS A 788 -5.75 31.48 -1.76
CA LYS A 788 -6.28 32.75 -1.23
C LYS A 788 -6.79 33.67 -2.36
N GLU A 789 -5.97 33.88 -3.39
CA GLU A 789 -6.31 34.72 -4.53
C GLU A 789 -7.53 34.23 -5.30
N ASP A 790 -7.56 32.95 -5.66
CA ASP A 790 -8.66 32.37 -6.43
C ASP A 790 -9.96 32.33 -5.61
N THR A 791 -9.88 32.13 -4.29
CA THR A 791 -11.03 32.17 -3.39
C THR A 791 -11.61 33.57 -3.33
N VAL A 792 -10.79 34.59 -3.07
CA VAL A 792 -11.22 36.00 -2.99
C VAL A 792 -11.75 36.48 -4.35
N ARG A 793 -11.05 36.15 -5.45
CA ARG A 793 -11.50 36.45 -6.81
C ARG A 793 -12.88 35.85 -7.08
N ALA A 794 -13.08 34.59 -6.78
CA ALA A 794 -14.35 33.92 -7.01
C ALA A 794 -15.47 34.52 -6.18
N LEU A 795 -15.25 34.80 -4.89
CA LEU A 795 -16.24 35.40 -4.00
C LEU A 795 -16.68 36.80 -4.44
N LEU A 796 -15.74 37.64 -4.85
CA LEU A 796 -16.05 39.04 -5.21
C LEU A 796 -16.68 39.18 -6.61
N HIS A 797 -16.43 38.22 -7.52
CA HIS A 797 -16.94 38.27 -8.90
C HIS A 797 -18.23 37.44 -9.12
N VAL A 798 -18.61 36.59 -8.15
CA VAL A 798 -19.82 35.77 -8.31
C VAL A 798 -21.07 36.66 -8.38
N ARG A 799 -22.00 36.31 -9.31
CA ARG A 799 -23.34 36.91 -9.38
C ARG A 799 -24.36 35.91 -8.90
N VAL A 800 -25.27 36.35 -8.05
CA VAL A 800 -26.29 35.51 -7.43
C VAL A 800 -27.47 35.36 -8.39
N GLU A 801 -27.47 34.30 -9.20
CA GLU A 801 -28.59 33.99 -10.10
C GLU A 801 -29.22 32.60 -9.80
N GLN A 802 -28.62 31.75 -8.99
CA GLN A 802 -29.07 30.37 -8.75
C GLN A 802 -28.78 29.86 -7.34
N LYS A 803 -29.47 28.77 -6.94
CA LYS A 803 -29.22 28.06 -5.70
C LYS A 803 -27.78 27.53 -5.65
N VAL A 804 -27.06 27.86 -4.61
CA VAL A 804 -25.66 27.42 -4.44
C VAL A 804 -25.66 25.96 -3.99
N GLU A 805 -25.11 25.09 -4.81
CA GLU A 805 -24.92 23.66 -4.49
C GLU A 805 -23.43 23.31 -4.59
N ARG A 806 -23.00 22.43 -3.70
CA ARG A 806 -21.63 21.91 -3.73
C ARG A 806 -21.49 20.91 -4.88
N GLU A 807 -20.41 21.03 -5.64
CA GLU A 807 -20.10 20.16 -6.76
C GLU A 807 -18.70 19.57 -6.60
N GLN A 808 -18.57 18.28 -6.82
CA GLN A 808 -17.28 17.59 -6.74
C GLN A 808 -16.41 17.95 -7.93
N VAL A 809 -15.19 18.43 -7.67
CA VAL A 809 -14.24 18.94 -8.68
C VAL A 809 -13.82 17.84 -9.66
N ALA A 810 -13.65 16.62 -9.18
CA ALA A 810 -13.26 15.48 -10.00
C ALA A 810 -14.05 14.23 -9.64
N LYS A 811 -14.31 13.40 -10.65
CA LYS A 811 -14.95 12.09 -10.45
C LYS A 811 -13.88 11.03 -10.31
N VAL A 812 -13.95 10.26 -9.23
CA VAL A 812 -13.11 9.09 -9.05
C VAL A 812 -13.39 8.08 -10.15
N THR A 813 -12.36 7.62 -10.85
CA THR A 813 -12.45 6.61 -11.92
C THR A 813 -11.91 5.25 -11.51
N GLY A 814 -11.12 5.18 -10.43
CA GLY A 814 -10.59 3.94 -9.90
C GLY A 814 -9.60 4.15 -8.74
N THR A 815 -9.20 3.05 -8.15
CA THR A 815 -8.13 2.97 -7.16
C THR A 815 -7.05 2.02 -7.64
N ASN A 816 -5.81 2.22 -7.23
CA ASN A 816 -4.68 1.39 -7.69
C ASN A 816 -4.63 -0.02 -7.06
N LYS A 817 -5.50 -0.30 -6.10
CA LYS A 817 -5.57 -1.59 -5.40
C LYS A 817 -6.98 -2.21 -5.39
N ASP A 818 -7.82 -1.85 -6.36
CA ASP A 818 -9.14 -2.47 -6.53
C ASP A 818 -8.98 -3.96 -6.86
N GLU A 819 -9.21 -4.82 -5.88
CA GLU A 819 -9.17 -6.28 -6.02
C GLU A 819 -10.50 -6.86 -6.55
N SER A 820 -11.55 -6.05 -6.66
CA SER A 820 -12.94 -6.48 -6.77
C SER A 820 -13.53 -6.57 -8.17
N ALA A 821 -12.76 -6.32 -9.22
CA ALA A 821 -13.30 -6.47 -10.58
C ALA A 821 -13.36 -7.92 -11.07
N VAL A 822 -13.60 -8.89 -10.17
CA VAL A 822 -14.22 -10.15 -10.58
C VAL A 822 -15.69 -9.83 -10.80
N LYS A 823 -16.03 -9.31 -11.98
CA LYS A 823 -17.39 -9.39 -12.48
C LYS A 823 -17.77 -10.85 -12.38
N ALA A 824 -18.77 -11.16 -11.56
CA ALA A 824 -19.41 -12.46 -11.58
C ALA A 824 -19.58 -12.86 -13.05
N PRO A 825 -19.31 -14.10 -13.45
CA PRO A 825 -19.43 -14.51 -14.81
C PRO A 825 -20.83 -14.11 -15.27
N VAL A 826 -20.90 -13.16 -16.21
CA VAL A 826 -22.17 -12.78 -16.80
C VAL A 826 -22.68 -14.07 -17.43
N LYS A 827 -23.63 -14.72 -16.77
CA LYS A 827 -24.41 -15.77 -17.41
C LYS A 827 -24.97 -15.11 -18.65
N ARG A 828 -24.36 -15.38 -19.82
CA ARG A 828 -24.99 -15.04 -21.08
C ARG A 828 -26.35 -15.71 -21.05
N MET A 829 -27.41 -14.92 -20.96
CA MET A 829 -28.78 -15.42 -21.06
C MET A 829 -29.07 -16.00 -22.45
N ASP A 830 -28.20 -15.77 -23.41
CA ASP A 830 -28.32 -16.36 -24.75
C ASP A 830 -27.56 -17.69 -24.78
N ALA A 831 -28.30 -18.77 -24.85
CA ALA A 831 -27.76 -20.11 -25.09
C ALA A 831 -26.88 -20.07 -26.36
N LYS A 832 -25.65 -20.52 -26.23
CA LYS A 832 -24.71 -20.58 -27.38
C LYS A 832 -25.28 -21.54 -28.43
N ILE A 833 -25.77 -21.00 -29.52
CA ILE A 833 -26.37 -21.77 -30.60
C ILE A 833 -25.25 -22.41 -31.44
N TYR A 834 -25.20 -23.73 -31.40
CA TYR A 834 -24.21 -24.46 -32.20
C TYR A 834 -24.66 -24.63 -33.66
N PRO A 835 -23.76 -24.83 -34.61
CA PRO A 835 -24.08 -24.92 -36.05
C PRO A 835 -25.15 -25.96 -36.40
N ASN A 836 -25.30 -27.00 -35.57
CA ASN A 836 -26.27 -28.06 -35.77
C ASN A 836 -27.59 -27.91 -35.02
N ASP A 837 -27.72 -26.90 -34.17
CA ASP A 837 -28.93 -26.66 -33.40
C ASP A 837 -30.08 -26.13 -34.27
N PRO A 838 -31.34 -26.28 -33.87
CA PRO A 838 -32.48 -25.68 -34.56
C PRO A 838 -32.34 -24.16 -34.63
N CYS A 839 -32.60 -23.57 -35.76
CA CYS A 839 -32.46 -22.13 -35.92
C CYS A 839 -33.48 -21.37 -35.09
N PRO A 840 -33.12 -20.35 -34.28
CA PRO A 840 -34.04 -19.61 -33.42
C PRO A 840 -35.06 -18.78 -34.22
N CYS A 841 -34.91 -18.62 -35.54
CA CYS A 841 -35.89 -17.95 -36.38
C CYS A 841 -37.17 -18.77 -36.64
N GLY A 842 -37.30 -19.98 -36.07
CA GLY A 842 -38.48 -20.84 -36.23
C GLY A 842 -38.61 -21.54 -37.58
N SER A 843 -37.59 -21.53 -38.44
CA SER A 843 -37.61 -22.11 -39.79
C SER A 843 -37.52 -23.65 -39.81
N GLY A 844 -37.34 -24.31 -38.69
CA GLY A 844 -37.17 -25.77 -38.61
C GLY A 844 -35.84 -26.30 -39.19
N LYS A 845 -34.98 -25.42 -39.72
CA LYS A 845 -33.65 -25.77 -40.27
C LYS A 845 -32.54 -25.62 -39.21
N LYS A 846 -31.42 -26.38 -39.42
CA LYS A 846 -30.24 -26.22 -38.56
C LYS A 846 -29.64 -24.80 -38.73
N TYR A 847 -29.11 -24.23 -37.68
CA TYR A 847 -28.59 -22.85 -37.65
C TYR A 847 -27.60 -22.58 -38.80
N LYS A 848 -26.65 -23.48 -39.08
CA LYS A 848 -25.68 -23.38 -40.19
C LYS A 848 -26.34 -23.38 -41.59
N GLN A 849 -27.57 -23.82 -41.66
CA GLN A 849 -28.32 -23.89 -42.94
C GLN A 849 -29.36 -22.75 -43.11
N CYS A 850 -29.48 -21.90 -42.09
CA CYS A 850 -30.42 -20.78 -42.04
C CYS A 850 -29.73 -19.47 -41.71
N CYS A 851 -29.94 -18.90 -40.53
CA CYS A 851 -29.39 -17.63 -40.13
C CYS A 851 -27.86 -17.64 -39.95
N GLY A 852 -27.25 -18.79 -39.60
CA GLY A 852 -25.79 -18.97 -39.49
C GLY A 852 -25.06 -19.14 -40.85
N ARG A 853 -25.77 -19.00 -42.00
CA ARG A 853 -25.14 -19.07 -43.31
C ARG A 853 -24.59 -17.72 -43.82
N LYS A 854 -24.92 -16.63 -43.10
CA LYS A 854 -24.49 -15.27 -43.42
C LYS A 854 -23.54 -14.67 -42.35
N ALA A 855 -23.11 -15.46 -41.32
CA ALA A 855 -22.16 -15.07 -40.32
C ALA A 855 -20.75 -15.61 -40.66
#